data_921bf7604e5c2293a440440e786a3956
#
_entry.id   921bf7604e5c2293a440440e786a3956
#
_cell.length_a   1.000
_cell.length_b   1.000
_cell.length_c   1.000
_cell.angle_alpha   90.00
_cell.angle_beta   90.00
_cell.angle_gamma   90.00
#
_symmetry.space_group_name_H-M   'P 1'
#
loop_
_entity.id
_entity.type
_entity.pdbx_description
1 polymer ?
#
loop_
_entity_poly.entity_id
_entity_poly.type
_entity_poly.pdbx_seq_one_letter_code
_entity_poly.pdbx_strand_id
1 'polypeptide(L)'
;MKFNTRKTAVAAFVSSALLCSTFSAFAQEAEDSQEEAKKRDVELILVTGSFVRRSENFESPSPLAVVDSVAIDSIGAKNIADITQTLTINTGAENNPDAFTQNATAGTSNINLRGLGVASTLVLLNNKRQVVTAQPTNQGLNFVDTSSLVPMIAIDRMEVVKDGASALYGSDAVAGVVNFITKRNYDGAMVTVDYQDGAHGDNKEYILQGLWGASGDNGNVMAAISYTNRSPLFLSDRRLSRPQDDTSALGNPGSYFLNIPGVGALPIIDPYGCEEQGGTPDLRAPSGTIPGLEVGFCGFDFGKFYSYVAEESRINTYVSANYEFDNDITWTAEIGMARNRAERGGAPSFPILTSPIVPDYHPQNPFGTGVAFFGRAEGNGFDGDPANTESDTFRFSTNLQGVTDSGFWEVSYTRAVNDFMFQVPDVLNTEFQLALLGFGGSDCNPVTGSPGTGPCEFFNPFSTSYSSAPNSQYVVDSFTAKQVIDSKSDLEVFEAFTSFDVFEMGGGFAALALGVQYREQQLSIDYDPLSNQDSFTFVIGNPDIDGSQDVWAAFGELALPINDDLDVQLAVRYEDYGGAIGSTVDPKLAVSYRATDEFSLRGSISTSFRAPTVFLAEGGATTLQQLLDPVQGAVAFVAVRTSGNEDLKPEESTAYNVGFSYEPFRDFSIELDYWNFEFEDLIIQENAQAVLNSGPTDPDRVIRAGDPLTGPVLQINNTYVNASSLETSGVDFVTSYKMETELGNFTPTLNATYITKYDLSDPQAGSIDGAGRRNFNNIGTSSPELRMNLGLAWRNDIHAANVFVRYISSYDDDQNCADGTANVTGCANGFYEVDNHVTVDAQYNIDLGAMFDTQQSYVLTVGGINLFDRDPPRLFTNSGFDSKVHDPRGRQVYARLAVEF
;
A
#
# COMPACT_ATOMS: atom_id res chain seq x y z
N MET A 1 22.33 6.34 -28.03
CA MET A 1 23.57 6.77 -27.38
C MET A 1 23.26 7.99 -26.51
N LYS A 2 22.52 7.81 -25.43
CA LYS A 2 22.32 8.80 -24.35
C LYS A 2 22.51 8.02 -23.05
N PHE A 3 23.74 7.99 -22.57
CA PHE A 3 24.15 7.20 -21.41
C PHE A 3 24.46 8.09 -20.20
N ASN A 4 23.82 7.76 -19.08
CA ASN A 4 24.42 7.81 -17.74
C ASN A 4 24.89 9.16 -17.18
N THR A 5 23.97 10.09 -16.97
CA THR A 5 24.21 11.16 -15.98
C THR A 5 23.55 10.89 -14.62
N ARG A 6 22.64 9.89 -14.52
CA ARG A 6 21.91 9.58 -13.27
C ARG A 6 22.72 8.82 -12.20
N LYS A 7 23.72 8.02 -12.60
CA LYS A 7 24.54 7.24 -11.64
C LYS A 7 25.63 8.09 -10.91
N THR A 8 25.98 9.23 -11.45
CA THR A 8 27.10 10.05 -10.93
C THR A 8 26.68 11.04 -9.83
N ALA A 9 25.41 11.41 -9.76
CA ALA A 9 24.92 12.38 -8.78
C ALA A 9 24.80 11.76 -7.36
N VAL A 10 24.32 10.52 -7.23
CA VAL A 10 24.16 9.86 -5.94
C VAL A 10 25.50 9.45 -5.32
N ALA A 11 26.46 9.01 -6.15
CA ALA A 11 27.82 8.69 -5.68
C ALA A 11 28.60 9.92 -5.24
N ALA A 12 28.35 11.10 -5.83
CA ALA A 12 28.99 12.34 -5.45
C ALA A 12 28.48 12.91 -4.13
N PHE A 13 27.18 12.68 -3.79
CA PHE A 13 26.60 13.16 -2.53
C PHE A 13 27.03 12.32 -1.32
N VAL A 14 27.11 11.00 -1.46
CA VAL A 14 27.61 10.11 -0.39
C VAL A 14 29.08 10.36 -0.13
N SER A 15 29.88 10.70 -1.15
CA SER A 15 31.30 11.04 -0.99
C SER A 15 31.52 12.42 -0.35
N SER A 16 30.55 13.35 -0.48
CA SER A 16 30.64 14.69 0.11
C SER A 16 30.26 14.72 1.60
N ALA A 17 29.35 13.83 2.03
CA ALA A 17 28.99 13.72 3.45
C ALA A 17 30.09 13.09 4.33
N LEU A 18 31.01 12.31 3.73
CA LEU A 18 32.14 11.70 4.44
C LEU A 18 33.37 12.64 4.57
N LEU A 19 33.35 13.85 3.97
CA LEU A 19 34.46 14.80 4.00
C LEU A 19 34.29 15.95 5.01
N CYS A 20 33.20 15.97 5.80
CA CYS A 20 32.99 16.98 6.85
C CYS A 20 33.50 16.59 8.25
N SER A 21 34.36 15.57 8.38
CA SER A 21 34.86 15.09 9.68
C SER A 21 36.21 15.73 10.13
N THR A 22 36.40 17.06 9.91
CA THR A 22 37.51 17.76 10.50
C THR A 22 37.09 19.16 10.97
N PHE A 23 36.26 19.24 11.99
CA PHE A 23 36.21 20.41 12.88
C PHE A 23 36.08 19.87 14.31
N SER A 24 37.25 19.66 14.96
CA SER A 24 37.34 19.44 16.38
C SER A 24 37.76 20.72 17.06
N ALA A 25 37.19 20.93 18.22
CA ALA A 25 37.64 21.74 19.34
C ALA A 25 37.40 23.25 19.27
N PHE A 26 36.37 23.68 19.99
CA PHE A 26 36.50 24.71 21.03
C PHE A 26 35.39 24.47 22.05
N ALA A 27 35.72 23.70 23.10
CA ALA A 27 34.99 23.75 24.35
C ALA A 27 35.68 24.80 25.23
N GLN A 28 34.93 25.79 25.65
CA GLN A 28 35.36 26.67 26.73
C GLN A 28 34.22 26.87 27.71
N GLU A 29 34.51 26.48 28.97
CA GLU A 29 33.65 26.62 30.14
C GLU A 29 33.11 28.06 30.29
N ALA A 30 31.82 28.16 30.64
CA ALA A 30 31.29 29.35 31.28
C ALA A 30 30.47 28.95 32.52
N GLU A 31 30.98 29.34 33.68
CA GLU A 31 30.39 29.24 35.00
C GLU A 31 29.13 30.06 35.16
N ASP A 32 28.21 29.48 35.90
CA ASP A 32 27.17 30.07 36.78
C ASP A 32 26.88 31.58 36.71
N SER A 33 25.64 31.89 36.36
CA SER A 33 24.91 33.01 36.96
C SER A 33 23.42 32.66 37.13
N GLN A 34 23.05 32.42 38.38
CA GLN A 34 21.65 32.28 38.82
C GLN A 34 20.87 33.58 38.74
N GLU A 35 19.56 33.39 38.60
CA GLU A 35 18.45 34.29 38.88
C GLU A 35 18.08 35.36 37.83
N GLU A 36 17.14 34.93 36.97
CA GLU A 36 15.90 35.71 36.83
C GLU A 36 14.75 34.70 36.58
N ALA A 37 13.68 34.87 37.35
CA ALA A 37 12.46 34.06 37.21
C ALA A 37 11.84 34.33 35.80
N LYS A 38 12.25 33.56 34.80
CA LYS A 38 11.55 33.46 33.52
C LYS A 38 10.12 32.97 33.85
N LYS A 39 9.15 33.78 33.50
CA LYS A 39 7.80 33.29 33.21
C LYS A 39 7.98 31.98 32.45
N ARG A 40 7.36 30.90 32.90
CA ARG A 40 7.24 29.67 32.15
C ARG A 40 6.48 30.05 30.89
N ASP A 41 7.15 30.33 29.80
CA ASP A 41 6.55 30.34 28.49
C ASP A 41 6.06 28.91 28.28
N VAL A 42 4.76 28.73 28.33
CA VAL A 42 4.11 27.48 27.91
C VAL A 42 4.45 27.35 26.44
N GLU A 43 5.21 26.35 26.08
CA GLU A 43 5.59 26.11 24.68
C GLU A 43 4.29 25.84 23.89
N LEU A 44 3.91 26.78 23.03
CA LEU A 44 2.73 26.65 22.18
C LEU A 44 3.10 25.82 20.97
N ILE A 45 2.50 24.64 20.84
CA ILE A 45 2.73 23.72 19.73
C ILE A 45 1.56 23.72 18.75
N LEU A 46 1.86 23.46 17.48
CA LEU A 46 0.85 23.15 16.46
C LEU A 46 0.54 21.65 16.55
N VAL A 47 -0.69 21.33 16.93
CA VAL A 47 -1.18 19.93 17.03
C VAL A 47 -1.93 19.56 15.75
N THR A 48 -1.77 18.36 15.25
CA THR A 48 -2.52 17.88 14.07
C THR A 48 -4.02 18.00 14.33
N GLY A 49 -4.76 18.63 13.41
CA GLY A 49 -6.19 18.91 13.54
C GLY A 49 -6.51 20.35 13.93
N SER A 50 -5.50 21.26 14.01
CA SER A 50 -5.72 22.69 14.21
C SER A 50 -4.57 23.53 13.63
N PHE A 51 -4.88 24.71 13.09
CA PHE A 51 -3.91 25.75 12.70
C PHE A 51 -3.72 26.83 13.78
N VAL A 52 -4.48 26.72 14.87
CA VAL A 52 -4.32 27.56 16.05
C VAL A 52 -3.34 26.91 17.01
N ARG A 53 -2.26 27.61 17.39
CA ARG A 53 -1.30 27.10 18.39
C ARG A 53 -1.97 26.99 19.75
N ARG A 54 -1.76 25.87 20.41
CA ARG A 54 -2.36 25.55 21.71
C ARG A 54 -1.30 25.10 22.71
N SER A 55 -1.63 25.12 24.00
CA SER A 55 -0.78 24.55 25.04
C SER A 55 -0.70 23.03 24.90
N GLU A 56 0.41 22.42 25.36
CA GLU A 56 0.58 20.95 25.38
C GLU A 56 -0.55 20.19 26.09
N ASN A 57 -1.26 20.82 27.03
CA ASN A 57 -2.36 20.24 27.80
C ASN A 57 -3.74 20.46 27.16
N PHE A 58 -3.79 20.90 25.90
CA PHE A 58 -5.06 21.12 25.21
C PHE A 58 -5.71 19.81 24.78
N GLU A 59 -6.94 19.56 25.22
CA GLU A 59 -7.76 18.45 24.72
C GLU A 59 -8.32 18.82 23.34
N SER A 60 -7.91 18.07 22.30
CA SER A 60 -8.44 18.27 20.95
C SER A 60 -9.93 17.95 20.89
N PRO A 61 -10.76 18.86 20.35
CA PRO A 61 -12.18 18.58 20.12
C PRO A 61 -12.43 17.42 19.13
N SER A 62 -11.47 17.14 18.25
CA SER A 62 -11.47 15.95 17.38
C SER A 62 -10.66 14.83 18.03
N PRO A 63 -11.09 13.54 17.90
CA PRO A 63 -10.36 12.42 18.46
C PRO A 63 -8.98 12.29 17.81
N LEU A 64 -7.94 12.43 18.62
CA LEU A 64 -6.53 12.38 18.22
C LEU A 64 -5.85 11.21 18.94
N ALA A 65 -5.20 10.33 18.18
CA ALA A 65 -4.32 9.31 18.75
C ALA A 65 -2.86 9.71 18.51
N VAL A 66 -2.04 9.60 19.55
CA VAL A 66 -0.59 9.85 19.46
C VAL A 66 0.15 8.56 19.78
N VAL A 67 1.01 8.14 18.86
CA VAL A 67 1.95 7.02 19.06
C VAL A 67 3.34 7.63 19.17
N ASP A 68 3.82 7.81 20.37
CA ASP A 68 5.11 8.41 20.66
C ASP A 68 6.29 7.44 20.43
N SER A 69 7.51 7.92 20.53
CA SER A 69 8.72 7.11 20.33
C SER A 69 8.80 5.93 21.30
N VAL A 70 8.30 6.07 22.54
CA VAL A 70 8.28 4.99 23.54
C VAL A 70 7.30 3.89 23.12
N ALA A 71 6.12 4.27 22.65
CA ALA A 71 5.15 3.33 22.13
C ALA A 71 5.68 2.64 20.86
N ILE A 72 6.29 3.39 19.94
CA ILE A 72 6.94 2.86 18.72
C ILE A 72 8.00 1.79 19.07
N ASP A 73 8.89 2.10 20.02
CA ASP A 73 9.89 1.15 20.46
C ASP A 73 9.28 -0.07 21.16
N SER A 74 8.19 0.13 21.90
CA SER A 74 7.52 -0.94 22.65
C SER A 74 6.88 -2.00 21.77
N ILE A 75 6.38 -1.65 20.59
CA ILE A 75 5.81 -2.59 19.63
C ILE A 75 6.86 -3.30 18.77
N GLY A 76 8.14 -2.91 18.92
CA GLY A 76 9.24 -3.49 18.16
C GLY A 76 9.21 -3.16 16.67
N ALA A 77 8.57 -2.06 16.30
CA ALA A 77 8.47 -1.60 14.91
C ALA A 77 9.85 -1.33 14.32
N LYS A 78 10.05 -1.71 13.06
CA LYS A 78 11.30 -1.53 12.33
C LYS A 78 11.15 -0.57 11.17
N ASN A 79 9.93 -0.45 10.68
CA ASN A 79 9.53 0.46 9.61
C ASN A 79 8.15 1.06 9.93
N ILE A 80 7.74 2.05 9.15
CA ILE A 80 6.47 2.75 9.36
C ILE A 80 5.27 1.81 9.17
N ALA A 81 5.34 0.86 8.25
CA ALA A 81 4.27 -0.09 8.03
C ALA A 81 4.01 -0.95 9.27
N ASP A 82 5.03 -1.33 10.03
CA ASP A 82 4.87 -2.08 11.29
C ASP A 82 4.06 -1.27 12.32
N ILE A 83 4.24 0.07 12.39
CA ILE A 83 3.47 0.94 13.29
C ILE A 83 2.01 0.96 12.82
N THR A 84 1.79 1.25 11.54
CA THR A 84 0.44 1.45 10.99
C THR A 84 -0.40 0.18 11.02
N GLN A 85 0.21 -1.00 10.90
CA GLN A 85 -0.46 -2.29 11.07
C GLN A 85 -0.98 -2.52 12.50
N THR A 86 -0.38 -1.88 13.50
CA THR A 86 -0.85 -2.00 14.88
C THR A 86 -2.10 -1.16 15.17
N LEU A 87 -2.43 -0.21 14.31
CA LEU A 87 -3.63 0.60 14.48
C LEU A 87 -4.89 -0.27 14.25
N THR A 88 -5.77 -0.34 15.24
CA THR A 88 -7.03 -1.10 15.12
C THR A 88 -7.97 -0.53 14.07
N ILE A 89 -7.87 0.77 13.80
CA ILE A 89 -8.63 1.50 12.78
C ILE A 89 -8.06 1.34 11.35
N ASN A 90 -6.84 0.80 11.19
CA ASN A 90 -6.23 0.57 9.85
C ASN A 90 -6.69 -0.80 9.33
N THR A 91 -7.55 -0.82 8.33
CA THR A 91 -8.18 -2.03 7.78
C THR A 91 -8.17 -1.98 6.26
N GLY A 92 -7.87 -3.12 5.60
CA GLY A 92 -7.84 -3.21 4.15
C GLY A 92 -6.67 -2.45 3.49
N ALA A 93 -5.65 -2.07 4.26
CA ALA A 93 -4.43 -1.48 3.74
C ALA A 93 -3.63 -2.51 2.92
N GLU A 94 -2.90 -2.03 1.93
CA GLU A 94 -1.92 -2.82 1.19
C GLU A 94 -0.58 -2.70 1.89
N ASN A 95 -0.13 -3.80 2.44
CA ASN A 95 1.08 -3.82 3.22
C ASN A 95 2.23 -4.45 2.45
N ASN A 96 3.42 -4.01 2.77
CA ASN A 96 4.66 -4.46 2.20
C ASN A 96 4.80 -6.01 2.07
N PRO A 97 4.39 -6.86 3.02
CA PRO A 97 4.52 -8.31 2.90
C PRO A 97 3.62 -9.00 1.87
N ASP A 98 2.70 -8.31 1.23
CA ASP A 98 1.74 -8.92 0.30
C ASP A 98 2.18 -8.79 -1.17
N ALA A 99 3.29 -9.42 -1.53
CA ALA A 99 3.79 -9.36 -2.90
C ALA A 99 2.99 -10.22 -3.90
N PHE A 100 2.12 -11.12 -3.43
CA PHE A 100 1.32 -11.97 -4.31
C PHE A 100 0.10 -11.25 -4.87
N THR A 101 -0.65 -10.53 -4.04
CA THR A 101 -1.84 -9.80 -4.46
C THR A 101 -1.54 -8.36 -4.90
N GLN A 102 -0.53 -7.73 -4.32
CA GLN A 102 -0.01 -6.40 -4.71
C GLN A 102 1.09 -6.52 -5.77
N ASN A 103 0.74 -7.01 -6.93
CA ASN A 103 1.74 -7.34 -7.93
C ASN A 103 2.43 -6.12 -8.54
N ALA A 104 1.72 -5.02 -8.77
CA ALA A 104 2.25 -3.81 -9.39
C ALA A 104 2.95 -2.86 -8.39
N THR A 105 2.60 -2.93 -7.10
CA THR A 105 3.09 -2.04 -6.04
C THR A 105 3.92 -2.78 -4.98
N ALA A 106 4.48 -3.95 -5.33
CA ALA A 106 5.33 -4.73 -4.44
C ALA A 106 6.48 -3.88 -3.86
N GLY A 107 6.71 -3.99 -2.55
CA GLY A 107 7.71 -3.19 -1.84
C GLY A 107 7.21 -1.85 -1.30
N THR A 108 5.98 -1.43 -1.61
CA THR A 108 5.36 -0.23 -1.03
C THR A 108 4.46 -0.57 0.16
N SER A 109 4.04 0.44 0.90
CA SER A 109 3.06 0.31 1.98
C SER A 109 2.17 1.54 2.08
N ASN A 110 0.91 1.35 2.51
CA ASN A 110 -0.07 2.43 2.65
C ASN A 110 -0.90 2.31 3.93
N ILE A 111 -1.75 3.31 4.15
CA ILE A 111 -2.67 3.38 5.29
C ILE A 111 -4.08 3.48 4.74
N ASN A 112 -4.99 2.70 5.34
CA ASN A 112 -6.41 2.72 5.02
C ASN A 112 -7.21 2.81 6.31
N LEU A 113 -7.45 4.02 6.79
CA LEU A 113 -8.23 4.24 7.99
C LEU A 113 -9.68 3.81 7.76
N ARG A 114 -10.20 2.95 8.66
CA ARG A 114 -11.59 2.47 8.68
C ARG A 114 -12.04 1.70 7.42
N GLY A 115 -11.09 1.30 6.55
CA GLY A 115 -11.41 0.62 5.30
C GLY A 115 -12.11 1.49 4.25
N LEU A 116 -11.96 2.83 4.34
CA LEU A 116 -12.61 3.80 3.45
C LEU A 116 -11.83 4.07 2.16
N GLY A 117 -10.81 3.27 1.88
CA GLY A 117 -9.91 3.40 0.73
C GLY A 117 -8.59 4.07 1.06
N VAL A 118 -7.51 3.58 0.44
CA VAL A 118 -6.14 4.08 0.67
C VAL A 118 -5.95 5.55 0.27
N ALA A 119 -6.77 6.04 -0.67
CA ALA A 119 -6.78 7.43 -1.12
C ALA A 119 -7.65 8.35 -0.24
N SER A 120 -8.39 7.81 0.75
CA SER A 120 -9.23 8.58 1.68
C SER A 120 -8.52 8.91 3.00
N THR A 121 -7.25 8.52 3.14
CA THR A 121 -6.41 8.83 4.30
C THR A 121 -5.30 9.78 3.90
N LEU A 122 -5.33 11.00 4.43
CA LEU A 122 -4.26 11.96 4.17
C LEU A 122 -3.03 11.65 5.01
N VAL A 123 -1.88 11.48 4.34
CA VAL A 123 -0.59 11.28 5.01
C VAL A 123 0.25 12.55 4.93
N LEU A 124 0.73 13.00 6.07
CA LEU A 124 1.59 14.17 6.23
C LEU A 124 2.95 13.79 6.83
N LEU A 125 3.96 14.59 6.53
CA LEU A 125 5.25 14.61 7.21
C LEU A 125 5.50 16.03 7.70
N ASN A 126 5.63 16.21 9.02
CA ASN A 126 5.78 17.53 9.65
C ASN A 126 4.70 18.53 9.19
N ASN A 127 3.43 18.11 9.16
CA ASN A 127 2.27 18.88 8.69
C ASN A 127 2.28 19.24 7.20
N LYS A 128 3.14 18.63 6.38
CA LYS A 128 3.21 18.90 4.93
C LYS A 128 2.78 17.67 4.13
N ARG A 129 1.96 17.92 3.08
CA ARG A 129 1.50 16.86 2.17
C ARG A 129 2.66 16.12 1.52
N GLN A 130 2.43 14.86 1.20
CA GLN A 130 3.37 13.99 0.53
C GLN A 130 2.91 13.65 -0.88
N VAL A 131 3.87 13.37 -1.77
CA VAL A 131 3.57 12.87 -3.11
C VAL A 131 2.97 11.47 -3.01
N VAL A 132 1.99 11.20 -3.85
CA VAL A 132 1.45 9.85 -4.02
C VAL A 132 2.36 9.03 -4.93
N THR A 133 2.24 7.70 -4.85
CA THR A 133 2.94 6.79 -5.78
C THR A 133 2.56 7.08 -7.22
N ALA A 134 3.53 7.02 -8.12
CA ALA A 134 3.27 7.12 -9.55
C ALA A 134 2.52 5.90 -10.09
N GLN A 135 2.74 4.73 -9.49
CA GLN A 135 2.01 3.49 -9.81
C GLN A 135 0.80 3.34 -8.89
N PRO A 136 -0.43 3.30 -9.41
CA PRO A 136 -1.63 3.07 -8.61
C PRO A 136 -1.74 1.61 -8.16
N THR A 137 -2.61 1.35 -7.19
CA THR A 137 -3.04 -0.01 -6.82
C THR A 137 -3.74 -0.71 -7.99
N ASN A 138 -3.98 -2.00 -7.87
CA ASN A 138 -4.76 -2.75 -8.87
C ASN A 138 -6.19 -2.21 -9.08
N GLN A 139 -6.72 -1.41 -8.14
CA GLN A 139 -8.01 -0.74 -8.24
C GLN A 139 -7.92 0.69 -8.83
N GLY A 140 -6.73 1.13 -9.25
CA GLY A 140 -6.51 2.46 -9.81
C GLY A 140 -6.40 3.59 -8.78
N LEU A 141 -6.14 3.28 -7.51
CA LEU A 141 -6.00 4.26 -6.45
C LEU A 141 -4.53 4.60 -6.19
N ASN A 142 -4.19 5.88 -6.26
CA ASN A 142 -2.88 6.37 -5.83
C ASN A 142 -2.88 6.56 -4.30
N PHE A 143 -1.73 6.37 -3.67
CA PHE A 143 -1.55 6.48 -2.23
C PHE A 143 -0.15 7.01 -1.88
N VAL A 144 0.06 7.46 -0.68
CA VAL A 144 1.40 7.81 -0.19
C VAL A 144 2.11 6.54 0.28
N ASP A 145 3.26 6.22 -0.34
CA ASP A 145 4.10 5.11 0.11
C ASP A 145 4.78 5.47 1.45
N THR A 146 4.24 4.90 2.53
CA THR A 146 4.75 5.16 3.88
C THR A 146 6.15 4.59 4.10
N SER A 147 6.56 3.59 3.31
CA SER A 147 7.90 3.02 3.40
C SER A 147 8.99 3.93 2.82
N SER A 148 8.62 4.92 2.02
CA SER A 148 9.52 5.88 1.38
C SER A 148 9.55 7.26 2.04
N LEU A 149 8.91 7.46 3.20
CA LEU A 149 8.83 8.78 3.85
C LEU A 149 10.17 9.23 4.44
N VAL A 150 10.60 8.59 5.52
CA VAL A 150 11.83 8.93 6.25
C VAL A 150 12.39 7.68 6.94
N PRO A 151 13.70 7.66 7.32
CA PRO A 151 14.23 6.65 8.21
C PRO A 151 13.47 6.62 9.54
N MET A 152 13.10 5.42 10.00
CA MET A 152 12.35 5.22 11.25
C MET A 152 13.02 5.87 12.46
N ILE A 153 14.35 5.86 12.53
CA ILE A 153 15.16 6.46 13.60
C ILE A 153 14.97 7.98 13.73
N ALA A 154 14.51 8.64 12.65
CA ALA A 154 14.24 10.09 12.63
C ALA A 154 12.84 10.44 13.15
N ILE A 155 11.92 9.47 13.29
CA ILE A 155 10.55 9.71 13.76
C ILE A 155 10.55 9.93 15.27
N ASP A 156 9.85 10.98 15.69
CA ASP A 156 9.55 11.28 17.08
C ASP A 156 8.23 10.66 17.50
N ARG A 157 7.19 10.89 16.70
CA ARG A 157 5.86 10.37 16.94
C ARG A 157 5.00 10.34 15.67
N MET A 158 3.93 9.60 15.74
CA MET A 158 2.85 9.59 14.75
C MET A 158 1.57 10.11 15.40
N GLU A 159 0.91 11.08 14.77
CA GLU A 159 -0.36 11.65 15.18
C GLU A 159 -1.44 11.22 14.20
N VAL A 160 -2.57 10.74 14.71
CA VAL A 160 -3.69 10.24 13.88
C VAL A 160 -4.98 10.95 14.30
N VAL A 161 -5.47 11.85 13.44
CA VAL A 161 -6.81 12.44 13.57
C VAL A 161 -7.81 11.43 13.01
N LYS A 162 -8.71 10.94 13.89
CA LYS A 162 -9.68 9.88 13.58
C LYS A 162 -11.05 10.43 13.15
N ASP A 163 -11.08 11.55 12.46
CA ASP A 163 -12.27 12.33 12.10
C ASP A 163 -12.11 12.95 10.71
N GLY A 164 -13.22 13.35 10.07
CA GLY A 164 -13.15 14.12 8.83
C GLY A 164 -12.41 15.44 9.05
N ALA A 165 -11.42 15.71 8.19
CA ALA A 165 -10.50 16.84 8.35
C ALA A 165 -10.30 17.68 7.08
N SER A 166 -11.16 17.54 6.06
CA SER A 166 -11.05 18.32 4.82
C SER A 166 -11.25 19.82 5.03
N ALA A 167 -12.00 20.24 6.06
CA ALA A 167 -12.14 21.63 6.47
C ALA A 167 -10.80 22.31 6.85
N LEU A 168 -9.79 21.53 7.20
CA LEU A 168 -8.44 21.99 7.55
C LEU A 168 -7.44 21.67 6.43
N TYR A 169 -7.40 20.42 5.97
CA TYR A 169 -6.35 19.91 5.11
C TYR A 169 -6.75 19.72 3.65
N GLY A 170 -8.05 19.84 3.32
CA GLY A 170 -8.59 19.68 1.97
C GLY A 170 -8.81 18.22 1.57
N SER A 171 -8.83 17.95 0.27
CA SER A 171 -9.05 16.62 -0.31
C SER A 171 -8.21 15.53 0.35
N ASP A 172 -8.70 14.29 0.35
CA ASP A 172 -8.08 13.06 0.86
C ASP A 172 -8.13 12.89 2.38
N ALA A 173 -8.44 13.97 3.16
CA ALA A 173 -8.59 13.91 4.61
C ALA A 173 -10.00 13.46 5.02
N VAL A 174 -10.55 12.43 4.40
CA VAL A 174 -11.92 11.97 4.57
C VAL A 174 -12.04 11.02 5.76
N ALA A 175 -11.28 9.93 5.75
CA ALA A 175 -11.23 8.94 6.84
C ALA A 175 -10.43 9.43 8.05
N GLY A 176 -9.57 10.42 7.82
CA GLY A 176 -8.69 10.99 8.81
C GLY A 176 -7.35 11.46 8.23
N VAL A 177 -6.47 11.86 9.15
CA VAL A 177 -5.11 12.34 8.81
C VAL A 177 -4.10 11.57 9.64
N VAL A 178 -3.03 11.10 9.00
CA VAL A 178 -1.87 10.52 9.67
C VAL A 178 -0.67 11.40 9.43
N ASN A 179 -0.13 11.99 10.49
CA ASN A 179 0.99 12.90 10.44
C ASN A 179 2.20 12.31 11.17
N PHE A 180 3.29 12.12 10.42
CA PHE A 180 4.55 11.68 10.99
C PHE A 180 5.35 12.92 11.37
N ILE A 181 5.75 13.00 12.64
CA ILE A 181 6.56 14.09 13.16
C ILE A 181 7.97 13.57 13.38
N THR A 182 8.96 14.27 12.83
CA THR A 182 10.37 13.93 13.01
C THR A 182 10.94 14.58 14.26
N LYS A 183 12.00 13.99 14.79
CA LYS A 183 12.78 14.55 15.90
C LYS A 183 13.26 15.95 15.51
N ARG A 184 13.26 16.85 16.47
CA ARG A 184 13.79 18.21 16.36
C ARG A 184 14.90 18.43 17.37
N ASN A 185 15.84 19.33 17.05
CA ASN A 185 16.91 19.73 17.94
C ASN A 185 17.70 18.54 18.55
N TYR A 186 17.84 17.46 17.76
CA TYR A 186 18.66 16.32 18.18
C TYR A 186 20.12 16.71 18.21
N ASP A 187 20.83 16.36 19.30
CA ASP A 187 22.25 16.60 19.48
C ASP A 187 22.93 15.30 19.92
N GLY A 188 23.88 14.83 19.13
CA GLY A 188 24.56 13.56 19.34
C GLY A 188 24.52 12.65 18.11
N ALA A 189 24.80 11.37 18.34
CA ALA A 189 24.73 10.36 17.28
C ALA A 189 24.13 9.06 17.84
N MET A 190 23.29 8.41 17.02
CA MET A 190 22.72 7.09 17.33
C MET A 190 22.90 6.17 16.14
N VAL A 191 23.24 4.92 16.40
CA VAL A 191 23.32 3.86 15.40
C VAL A 191 22.52 2.65 15.89
N THR A 192 21.66 2.09 15.01
CA THR A 192 20.95 0.85 15.28
C THR A 192 21.26 -0.21 14.24
N VAL A 193 21.39 -1.44 14.70
CA VAL A 193 21.54 -2.63 13.86
C VAL A 193 20.48 -3.63 14.29
N ASP A 194 19.60 -3.99 13.34
CA ASP A 194 18.54 -4.97 13.53
C ASP A 194 18.80 -6.20 12.67
N TYR A 195 18.57 -7.37 13.25
CA TYR A 195 18.50 -8.63 12.54
C TYR A 195 17.21 -9.36 12.90
N GLN A 196 16.50 -9.83 11.88
CA GLN A 196 15.32 -10.65 12.04
C GLN A 196 15.44 -11.93 11.24
N ASP A 197 14.87 -13.01 11.78
CA ASP A 197 14.79 -14.33 11.15
C ASP A 197 13.36 -14.87 11.27
N GLY A 198 12.78 -15.29 10.15
CA GLY A 198 11.49 -15.96 10.11
C GLY A 198 11.59 -17.46 10.40
N ALA A 199 10.53 -18.05 10.94
CA ALA A 199 10.45 -19.48 11.18
C ALA A 199 10.29 -20.31 9.89
N HIS A 200 9.92 -19.67 8.78
CA HIS A 200 9.63 -20.30 7.50
C HIS A 200 10.51 -19.72 6.38
N GLY A 201 11.03 -20.61 5.51
CA GLY A 201 11.86 -20.21 4.38
C GLY A 201 13.15 -19.51 4.78
N ASP A 202 13.64 -18.65 3.90
CA ASP A 202 14.84 -17.81 4.15
C ASP A 202 14.46 -16.33 4.41
N ASN A 203 13.30 -16.09 5.01
CA ASN A 203 12.76 -14.76 5.29
C ASN A 203 13.55 -14.05 6.39
N LYS A 204 14.68 -13.47 6.00
CA LYS A 204 15.59 -12.70 6.87
C LYS A 204 15.52 -11.22 6.52
N GLU A 205 15.70 -10.39 7.53
CA GLU A 205 15.76 -8.95 7.35
C GLU A 205 16.90 -8.35 8.16
N TYR A 206 17.66 -7.47 7.51
CA TYR A 206 18.74 -6.70 8.12
C TYR A 206 18.43 -5.22 7.96
N ILE A 207 18.48 -4.46 9.06
CA ILE A 207 18.29 -3.02 9.02
C ILE A 207 19.45 -2.35 9.74
N LEU A 208 20.09 -1.40 9.05
CA LEU A 208 21.11 -0.52 9.61
C LEU A 208 20.59 0.91 9.56
N GLN A 209 20.57 1.60 10.71
CA GLN A 209 20.15 2.99 10.76
C GLN A 209 21.18 3.84 11.49
N GLY A 210 21.30 5.09 11.07
CA GLY A 210 22.13 6.10 11.70
C GLY A 210 21.38 7.42 11.80
N LEU A 211 21.51 8.08 12.93
CA LEU A 211 21.01 9.42 13.21
C LEU A 211 22.16 10.24 13.76
N TRP A 212 22.34 11.45 13.26
CA TRP A 212 23.29 12.41 13.74
C TRP A 212 22.65 13.80 13.79
N GLY A 213 22.98 14.57 14.81
CA GLY A 213 22.57 15.95 14.93
C GLY A 213 23.59 16.80 15.66
N ALA A 214 23.53 18.08 15.39
CA ALA A 214 24.34 19.08 16.07
C ALA A 214 23.56 20.37 16.24
N SER A 215 23.56 20.88 17.47
CA SER A 215 22.92 22.15 17.84
C SER A 215 23.95 23.24 18.03
N GLY A 216 23.64 24.45 17.56
CA GLY A 216 24.37 25.69 17.83
C GLY A 216 23.47 26.67 18.60
N ASP A 217 23.95 27.89 18.83
CA ASP A 217 23.21 28.91 19.60
C ASP A 217 21.86 29.25 18.99
N ASN A 218 21.73 29.20 17.65
CA ASN A 218 20.56 29.67 16.91
C ASN A 218 20.02 28.63 15.95
N GLY A 219 20.40 27.36 16.02
CA GLY A 219 19.90 26.38 15.09
C GLY A 219 20.41 24.97 15.30
N ASN A 220 19.85 24.02 14.57
CA ASN A 220 20.18 22.62 14.60
C ASN A 220 20.24 22.07 13.18
N VAL A 221 21.09 21.08 12.97
CA VAL A 221 21.09 20.25 11.76
C VAL A 221 21.03 18.79 12.19
N MET A 222 20.14 18.04 11.59
CA MET A 222 19.96 16.61 11.82
C MET A 222 20.02 15.86 10.49
N ALA A 223 20.66 14.68 10.50
CA ALA A 223 20.71 13.79 9.36
C ALA A 223 20.43 12.35 9.80
N ALA A 224 19.61 11.65 9.04
CA ALA A 224 19.29 10.25 9.27
C ALA A 224 19.43 9.43 7.98
N ILE A 225 19.84 8.17 8.14
CA ILE A 225 19.93 7.20 7.05
C ILE A 225 19.45 5.85 7.55
N SER A 226 18.76 5.10 6.69
CA SER A 226 18.46 3.69 6.92
C SER A 226 18.75 2.86 5.67
N TYR A 227 19.24 1.67 5.88
CA TYR A 227 19.40 0.63 4.86
C TYR A 227 18.67 -0.62 5.34
N THR A 228 17.75 -1.11 4.53
CA THR A 228 16.99 -2.36 4.75
C THR A 228 17.30 -3.33 3.64
N ASN A 229 17.54 -4.59 3.98
CA ASN A 229 17.62 -5.70 3.03
C ASN A 229 16.83 -6.88 3.59
N ARG A 230 15.92 -7.40 2.80
CA ARG A 230 15.02 -8.50 3.17
C ARG A 230 15.04 -9.57 2.08
N SER A 231 15.21 -10.83 2.49
CA SER A 231 15.07 -11.97 1.59
C SER A 231 13.61 -12.37 1.40
N PRO A 232 13.26 -13.04 0.27
CA PRO A 232 11.89 -13.40 -0.04
C PRO A 232 11.35 -14.51 0.86
N LEU A 233 10.01 -14.62 0.94
CA LEU A 233 9.30 -15.78 1.44
C LEU A 233 8.42 -16.33 0.31
N PHE A 234 8.76 -17.50 -0.21
CA PHE A 234 7.98 -18.13 -1.27
C PHE A 234 6.74 -18.86 -0.73
N LEU A 235 5.71 -19.01 -1.57
CA LEU A 235 4.55 -19.81 -1.23
C LEU A 235 4.92 -21.26 -0.94
N SER A 236 5.96 -21.78 -1.61
CA SER A 236 6.50 -23.13 -1.36
C SER A 236 7.10 -23.32 0.04
N ASP A 237 7.64 -22.27 0.65
CA ASP A 237 8.28 -22.31 1.97
C ASP A 237 7.25 -22.40 3.10
N ARG A 238 6.09 -21.79 2.88
CA ARG A 238 4.97 -21.78 3.81
C ARG A 238 3.66 -21.92 3.05
N ARG A 239 3.27 -23.12 2.68
CA ARG A 239 2.06 -23.37 1.91
C ARG A 239 0.80 -23.17 2.77
N LEU A 240 0.17 -21.99 2.68
CA LEU A 240 -1.10 -21.67 3.32
C LEU A 240 -2.29 -22.11 2.45
N SER A 241 -2.13 -22.12 1.12
CA SER A 241 -3.10 -22.61 0.15
C SER A 241 -3.17 -24.14 0.05
N ARG A 242 -4.21 -24.65 -0.58
CA ARG A 242 -4.26 -26.06 -1.00
C ARG A 242 -3.53 -26.24 -2.32
N PRO A 243 -2.92 -27.41 -2.58
CA PRO A 243 -2.25 -27.66 -3.87
C PRO A 243 -3.14 -27.41 -5.10
N GLN A 244 -4.44 -27.72 -5.02
CA GLN A 244 -5.37 -27.45 -6.13
C GLN A 244 -5.67 -25.97 -6.36
N ASP A 245 -5.50 -25.12 -5.34
CA ASP A 245 -5.73 -23.68 -5.47
C ASP A 245 -4.56 -23.01 -6.20
N ASP A 246 -3.37 -23.63 -6.18
CA ASP A 246 -2.13 -23.16 -6.84
C ASP A 246 -1.86 -23.87 -8.16
N THR A 247 -2.82 -24.63 -8.70
CA THR A 247 -2.66 -25.36 -9.93
C THR A 247 -3.45 -24.72 -11.06
N SER A 248 -2.74 -24.28 -12.10
CA SER A 248 -3.30 -23.78 -13.34
C SER A 248 -3.50 -24.94 -14.32
N ALA A 249 -4.58 -24.90 -15.11
CA ALA A 249 -4.79 -25.81 -16.25
C ALA A 249 -3.83 -25.51 -17.42
N LEU A 250 -3.22 -24.31 -17.45
CA LEU A 250 -2.19 -23.93 -18.40
C LEU A 250 -0.84 -24.45 -17.91
N GLY A 251 -0.57 -25.69 -18.29
CA GLY A 251 0.52 -26.47 -17.78
C GLY A 251 1.87 -26.24 -18.42
N ASN A 252 2.83 -26.95 -17.84
CA ASN A 252 4.16 -27.10 -18.37
C ASN A 252 4.64 -28.52 -18.11
N PRO A 253 4.72 -29.42 -19.13
CA PRO A 253 4.38 -29.17 -20.54
C PRO A 253 2.93 -28.77 -20.73
N GLY A 254 2.56 -28.25 -21.91
CA GLY A 254 1.22 -27.78 -22.17
C GLY A 254 0.18 -28.89 -22.42
N SER A 255 -1.01 -28.44 -22.72
CA SER A 255 -2.10 -29.22 -23.29
C SER A 255 -2.38 -28.69 -24.70
N TYR A 256 -3.13 -29.46 -25.48
CA TYR A 256 -3.38 -29.12 -26.88
C TYR A 256 -4.84 -29.25 -27.19
N PHE A 257 -5.45 -28.27 -27.83
CA PHE A 257 -6.82 -28.39 -28.31
C PHE A 257 -6.83 -29.03 -29.71
N LEU A 258 -7.41 -30.23 -29.75
CA LEU A 258 -7.61 -30.97 -30.97
C LEU A 258 -9.06 -30.82 -31.42
N ASN A 259 -9.28 -30.29 -32.62
CA ASN A 259 -10.63 -30.17 -33.18
C ASN A 259 -11.07 -31.49 -33.79
N ILE A 260 -12.09 -32.14 -33.18
CA ILE A 260 -12.56 -33.46 -33.58
C ILE A 260 -13.90 -33.31 -34.33
N PRO A 261 -13.97 -33.80 -35.60
CA PRO A 261 -15.21 -33.68 -36.37
C PRO A 261 -16.43 -34.28 -35.62
N GLY A 262 -17.45 -33.45 -35.45
CA GLY A 262 -18.69 -33.84 -34.78
C GLY A 262 -18.67 -33.79 -33.24
N VAL A 263 -17.52 -33.50 -32.63
CA VAL A 263 -17.37 -33.38 -31.18
C VAL A 263 -16.98 -31.95 -30.77
N GLY A 264 -16.15 -31.29 -31.55
CA GLY A 264 -15.57 -29.98 -31.25
C GLY A 264 -14.12 -30.03 -30.78
N ALA A 265 -13.62 -28.93 -30.23
CA ALA A 265 -12.28 -28.83 -29.68
C ALA A 265 -12.21 -29.49 -28.28
N LEU A 266 -11.35 -30.47 -28.13
CA LEU A 266 -11.10 -31.14 -26.84
C LEU A 266 -9.65 -30.88 -26.39
N PRO A 267 -9.42 -30.61 -25.09
CA PRO A 267 -8.07 -30.55 -24.55
C PRO A 267 -7.46 -31.95 -24.45
N ILE A 268 -6.25 -32.09 -24.96
CA ILE A 268 -5.48 -33.34 -24.92
C ILE A 268 -4.20 -33.09 -24.12
N ILE A 269 -3.94 -33.93 -23.14
CA ILE A 269 -2.68 -33.91 -22.41
C ILE A 269 -1.52 -34.26 -23.35
N ASP A 270 -0.35 -33.68 -23.12
CA ASP A 270 0.84 -33.96 -23.92
C ASP A 270 1.09 -35.48 -23.98
N PRO A 271 1.04 -36.11 -25.18
CA PRO A 271 1.18 -37.55 -25.31
C PRO A 271 2.60 -38.06 -25.03
N TYR A 272 3.57 -37.16 -24.88
CA TYR A 272 4.93 -37.49 -24.50
C TYR A 272 5.23 -37.43 -23.01
N GLY A 273 4.24 -36.99 -22.20
CA GLY A 273 4.29 -36.98 -20.75
C GLY A 273 3.81 -35.67 -20.14
N CYS A 274 3.29 -35.78 -18.93
CA CYS A 274 2.85 -34.68 -18.09
C CYS A 274 3.49 -34.79 -16.71
N GLU A 275 3.22 -35.89 -15.98
CA GLU A 275 3.73 -36.09 -14.60
C GLU A 275 5.26 -36.20 -14.56
N GLU A 276 5.88 -36.80 -15.57
CA GLU A 276 7.33 -36.96 -15.67
C GLU A 276 8.07 -35.61 -15.76
N GLN A 277 7.33 -34.57 -16.12
CA GLN A 277 7.85 -33.20 -16.26
C GLN A 277 7.35 -32.26 -15.14
N GLY A 278 6.74 -32.83 -14.11
CA GLY A 278 6.24 -32.09 -12.95
C GLY A 278 4.87 -31.46 -13.16
N GLY A 279 4.16 -31.80 -14.24
CA GLY A 279 2.76 -31.45 -14.43
C GLY A 279 1.81 -32.30 -13.59
N THR A 280 0.59 -31.86 -13.40
CA THR A 280 -0.46 -32.61 -12.72
C THR A 280 -1.61 -32.86 -13.68
N PRO A 281 -1.87 -34.11 -14.11
CA PRO A 281 -3.01 -34.40 -14.98
C PRO A 281 -4.33 -33.99 -14.35
N ASP A 282 -5.09 -33.16 -15.03
CA ASP A 282 -6.44 -32.76 -14.64
C ASP A 282 -7.46 -33.34 -15.63
N LEU A 283 -8.15 -34.39 -15.18
CA LEU A 283 -9.12 -35.12 -15.98
C LEU A 283 -10.55 -34.60 -15.85
N ARG A 284 -10.76 -33.42 -15.23
CA ARG A 284 -12.09 -32.79 -15.13
C ARG A 284 -12.62 -32.22 -16.46
N ALA A 285 -11.86 -32.32 -17.53
CA ALA A 285 -12.33 -31.98 -18.88
C ALA A 285 -13.53 -32.88 -19.32
N PRO A 286 -14.33 -32.42 -20.32
CA PRO A 286 -15.50 -33.18 -20.81
C PRO A 286 -15.13 -34.65 -21.11
N SER A 287 -15.86 -35.60 -20.53
CA SER A 287 -15.59 -36.99 -20.66
C SER A 287 -15.71 -37.47 -22.12
N GLY A 288 -14.56 -37.80 -22.71
CA GLY A 288 -14.49 -38.44 -23.99
C GLY A 288 -13.22 -39.27 -24.08
N THR A 289 -13.30 -40.55 -24.36
CA THR A 289 -12.11 -41.36 -24.65
C THR A 289 -11.83 -41.31 -26.14
N ILE A 290 -10.70 -40.73 -26.53
CA ILE A 290 -10.15 -40.86 -27.87
C ILE A 290 -9.13 -42.01 -27.82
N PRO A 291 -9.27 -43.05 -28.62
CA PRO A 291 -8.32 -44.15 -28.58
C PRO A 291 -6.87 -43.70 -28.76
N GLY A 292 -6.05 -43.90 -27.74
CA GLY A 292 -4.62 -43.56 -27.72
C GLY A 292 -4.29 -42.11 -27.31
N LEU A 293 -5.30 -41.29 -26.92
CA LEU A 293 -5.10 -39.94 -26.43
C LEU A 293 -5.79 -39.74 -25.08
N GLU A 294 -5.13 -39.03 -24.20
CA GLU A 294 -5.69 -38.69 -22.89
C GLU A 294 -6.35 -37.32 -22.93
N VAL A 295 -7.68 -37.28 -22.74
CA VAL A 295 -8.43 -36.03 -22.74
C VAL A 295 -8.33 -35.40 -21.36
N GLY A 296 -7.88 -34.15 -21.30
CA GLY A 296 -7.67 -33.41 -20.07
C GLY A 296 -6.62 -32.31 -20.21
N PHE A 297 -6.28 -31.72 -19.09
CA PHE A 297 -5.23 -30.70 -19.00
C PHE A 297 -4.01 -31.26 -18.26
N CYS A 298 -2.82 -30.83 -18.68
CA CYS A 298 -1.61 -30.98 -17.88
C CYS A 298 -1.46 -29.74 -17.01
N GLY A 299 -1.85 -29.83 -15.73
CA GLY A 299 -1.82 -28.72 -14.79
C GLY A 299 -0.41 -28.35 -14.34
N PHE A 300 -0.26 -27.14 -13.86
CA PHE A 300 1.00 -26.57 -13.42
C PHE A 300 0.87 -25.97 -12.03
N ASP A 301 1.69 -26.43 -11.08
CA ASP A 301 1.80 -25.84 -9.75
C ASP A 301 2.64 -24.55 -9.84
N PHE A 302 1.97 -23.41 -9.91
CA PHE A 302 2.61 -22.10 -9.95
C PHE A 302 3.00 -21.58 -8.56
N GLY A 303 2.46 -22.13 -7.49
CA GLY A 303 2.72 -21.67 -6.12
C GLY A 303 4.17 -21.71 -5.69
N LYS A 304 4.99 -22.60 -6.30
CA LYS A 304 6.43 -22.69 -6.00
C LYS A 304 7.26 -21.53 -6.58
N PHE A 305 6.71 -20.73 -7.48
CA PHE A 305 7.41 -19.61 -8.12
C PHE A 305 7.07 -18.26 -7.50
N TYR A 306 5.89 -18.12 -6.92
CA TYR A 306 5.44 -16.88 -6.33
C TYR A 306 5.93 -16.69 -4.89
N SER A 307 6.17 -15.43 -4.52
CA SER A 307 6.52 -15.05 -3.16
C SER A 307 5.35 -14.36 -2.45
N TYR A 308 5.15 -14.70 -1.17
CA TYR A 308 4.31 -13.89 -0.26
C TYR A 308 5.00 -12.58 0.07
N VAL A 309 6.30 -12.65 0.32
CA VAL A 309 7.13 -11.50 0.65
C VAL A 309 8.18 -11.36 -0.45
N ALA A 310 8.23 -10.21 -1.08
CA ALA A 310 9.24 -9.90 -2.10
C ALA A 310 10.63 -9.78 -1.45
N GLU A 311 11.67 -10.12 -2.22
CA GLU A 311 13.01 -9.63 -1.92
C GLU A 311 13.01 -8.10 -1.98
N GLU A 312 13.68 -7.45 -1.04
CA GLU A 312 13.66 -6.00 -0.96
C GLU A 312 15.01 -5.42 -0.53
N SER A 313 15.39 -4.32 -1.19
CA SER A 313 16.53 -3.50 -0.80
C SER A 313 16.10 -2.03 -0.80
N ARG A 314 16.19 -1.37 0.37
CA ARG A 314 15.74 0.02 0.55
C ARG A 314 16.81 0.87 1.20
N ILE A 315 16.94 2.11 0.71
CA ILE A 315 17.74 3.16 1.33
C ILE A 315 16.85 4.37 1.49
N ASN A 316 16.70 4.86 2.73
CA ASN A 316 16.04 6.11 3.04
C ASN A 316 17.06 7.07 3.68
N THR A 317 17.01 8.33 3.28
CA THR A 317 17.81 9.41 3.87
C THR A 317 16.94 10.60 4.18
N TYR A 318 17.26 11.30 5.25
CA TYR A 318 16.55 12.50 5.66
C TYR A 318 17.52 13.48 6.29
N VAL A 319 17.42 14.75 5.91
CA VAL A 319 18.19 15.84 6.49
C VAL A 319 17.22 16.97 6.82
N SER A 320 17.31 17.49 8.02
CA SER A 320 16.62 18.71 8.43
C SER A 320 17.58 19.71 9.01
N ALA A 321 17.29 20.99 8.75
CA ALA A 321 18.02 22.12 9.33
C ALA A 321 17.02 23.18 9.77
N ASN A 322 17.21 23.73 10.94
CA ASN A 322 16.48 24.90 11.41
C ASN A 322 17.44 25.99 11.85
N TYR A 323 16.99 27.23 11.70
CA TYR A 323 17.74 28.41 12.13
C TYR A 323 16.77 29.47 12.63
N GLU A 324 17.01 29.96 13.85
CA GLU A 324 16.26 31.03 14.48
C GLU A 324 17.01 32.36 14.34
N PHE A 325 16.36 33.33 13.71
CA PHE A 325 16.88 34.69 13.52
C PHE A 325 16.59 35.52 14.77
N ASP A 326 17.38 36.62 14.95
CA ASP A 326 17.26 37.49 16.14
C ASP A 326 15.89 38.18 16.33
N ASN A 327 14.97 38.06 15.36
CA ASN A 327 13.64 38.64 15.36
C ASN A 327 12.50 37.62 15.49
N ASP A 328 12.74 36.50 16.16
CA ASP A 328 11.80 35.41 16.41
C ASP A 328 11.20 34.78 15.12
N ILE A 329 11.96 34.85 14.05
CA ILE A 329 11.67 34.14 12.81
C ILE A 329 12.51 32.86 12.77
N THR A 330 11.86 31.71 12.57
CA THR A 330 12.53 30.44 12.37
C THR A 330 12.42 30.01 10.92
N TRP A 331 13.55 29.67 10.32
CA TRP A 331 13.62 29.00 9.03
C TRP A 331 13.85 27.50 9.25
N THR A 332 13.10 26.67 8.52
CA THR A 332 13.32 25.22 8.51
C THR A 332 13.43 24.74 7.07
N ALA A 333 14.32 23.80 6.82
CA ALA A 333 14.42 23.09 5.53
C ALA A 333 14.61 21.59 5.75
N GLU A 334 13.99 20.82 4.89
CA GLU A 334 14.00 19.35 4.94
C GLU A 334 14.27 18.79 3.56
N ILE A 335 15.10 17.74 3.50
CA ILE A 335 15.36 16.96 2.29
C ILE A 335 15.18 15.49 2.65
N GLY A 336 14.34 14.80 1.91
CA GLY A 336 14.15 13.36 1.99
C GLY A 336 14.48 12.68 0.66
N MET A 337 15.12 11.53 0.70
CA MET A 337 15.32 10.67 -0.46
C MET A 337 15.10 9.22 -0.05
N ALA A 338 14.35 8.49 -0.86
CA ALA A 338 14.16 7.06 -0.70
C ALA A 338 14.41 6.37 -2.04
N ARG A 339 15.06 5.22 -1.99
CA ARG A 339 15.15 4.27 -3.11
C ARG A 339 14.74 2.92 -2.62
N ASN A 340 13.71 2.36 -3.22
CA ASN A 340 13.23 1.02 -2.93
C ASN A 340 13.29 0.17 -4.18
N ARG A 341 13.82 -1.05 -4.05
CA ARG A 341 13.82 -2.09 -5.08
C ARG A 341 13.20 -3.33 -4.50
N ALA A 342 12.20 -3.87 -5.19
CA ALA A 342 11.63 -5.15 -4.81
C ALA A 342 11.62 -6.10 -6.01
N GLU A 343 11.92 -7.36 -5.73
CA GLU A 343 11.87 -8.45 -6.68
C GLU A 343 10.82 -9.46 -6.20
N ARG A 344 9.80 -9.65 -7.04
CA ARG A 344 8.69 -10.56 -6.77
C ARG A 344 8.82 -11.79 -7.65
N GLY A 345 8.86 -12.97 -7.04
CA GLY A 345 8.86 -14.25 -7.76
C GLY A 345 7.64 -14.37 -8.68
N GLY A 346 7.82 -14.89 -9.88
CA GLY A 346 6.78 -15.08 -10.88
C GLY A 346 6.91 -16.40 -11.61
N ALA A 347 5.77 -16.98 -12.00
CA ALA A 347 5.71 -18.17 -12.81
C ALA A 347 5.89 -17.83 -14.30
N PRO A 348 6.35 -18.79 -15.13
CA PRO A 348 6.42 -18.60 -16.58
C PRO A 348 5.10 -18.14 -17.18
N SER A 349 5.18 -17.19 -18.12
CA SER A 349 4.03 -16.63 -18.82
C SER A 349 3.28 -17.67 -19.65
N PHE A 350 2.01 -17.39 -19.96
CA PHE A 350 1.14 -18.25 -20.74
C PHE A 350 0.16 -17.43 -21.59
N PRO A 351 -0.26 -17.94 -22.78
CA PRO A 351 -1.21 -17.22 -23.61
C PRO A 351 -2.63 -17.24 -23.03
N ILE A 352 -3.21 -16.04 -22.83
CA ILE A 352 -4.60 -15.89 -22.40
C ILE A 352 -5.49 -15.41 -23.55
N LEU A 353 -5.07 -14.37 -24.26
CA LEU A 353 -5.86 -13.72 -25.31
C LEU A 353 -5.64 -14.32 -26.68
N THR A 354 -4.67 -15.20 -26.83
CA THR A 354 -4.29 -15.84 -28.08
C THR A 354 -4.37 -17.35 -27.97
N SER A 355 -4.51 -18.00 -29.11
CA SER A 355 -4.44 -19.45 -29.21
C SER A 355 -3.35 -19.84 -30.20
N PRO A 356 -2.07 -19.87 -29.77
CA PRO A 356 -0.96 -20.20 -30.62
C PRO A 356 -1.14 -21.59 -31.28
N ILE A 357 -0.86 -21.70 -32.57
CA ILE A 357 -1.11 -22.92 -33.35
C ILE A 357 0.22 -23.62 -33.63
N VAL A 358 0.31 -24.90 -33.28
CA VAL A 358 1.38 -25.82 -33.70
C VAL A 358 0.92 -26.44 -35.01
N PRO A 359 1.63 -26.20 -36.12
CA PRO A 359 1.20 -26.70 -37.44
C PRO A 359 1.37 -28.22 -37.55
N ASP A 360 0.67 -28.83 -38.51
CA ASP A 360 0.73 -30.26 -38.81
C ASP A 360 2.13 -30.72 -39.29
N TYR A 361 2.90 -29.83 -39.93
CA TYR A 361 4.26 -30.11 -40.39
C TYR A 361 5.35 -29.86 -39.30
N HIS A 362 4.97 -29.46 -38.10
CA HIS A 362 5.93 -29.25 -37.00
C HIS A 362 6.60 -30.59 -36.67
N PRO A 363 7.98 -30.66 -36.59
CA PRO A 363 8.70 -31.92 -36.46
C PRO A 363 8.32 -32.78 -35.25
N GLN A 364 7.85 -32.12 -34.19
CA GLN A 364 7.48 -32.80 -32.91
C GLN A 364 5.98 -32.95 -32.76
N ASN A 365 5.14 -32.52 -33.70
CA ASN A 365 3.69 -32.64 -33.61
C ASN A 365 3.25 -34.09 -33.85
N PRO A 366 2.72 -34.81 -32.79
CA PRO A 366 2.32 -36.20 -32.92
C PRO A 366 0.90 -36.38 -33.49
N PHE A 367 0.13 -35.30 -33.64
CA PHE A 367 -1.29 -35.36 -33.98
C PHE A 367 -1.56 -35.45 -35.48
N GLY A 368 -0.60 -35.06 -36.32
CA GLY A 368 -0.75 -35.06 -37.79
C GLY A 368 -1.76 -34.03 -38.30
N THR A 369 -2.19 -33.11 -37.45
CA THR A 369 -3.04 -31.95 -37.78
C THR A 369 -2.62 -30.75 -36.92
N GLY A 370 -3.00 -29.53 -37.34
CA GLY A 370 -2.75 -28.34 -36.54
C GLY A 370 -3.49 -28.39 -35.22
N VAL A 371 -2.84 -28.02 -34.11
CA VAL A 371 -3.41 -27.99 -32.77
C VAL A 371 -3.12 -26.65 -32.10
N ALA A 372 -4.08 -26.16 -31.29
CA ALA A 372 -3.81 -24.99 -30.47
C ALA A 372 -3.04 -25.38 -29.22
N PHE A 373 -1.97 -24.66 -28.94
CA PHE A 373 -1.16 -24.83 -27.74
C PHE A 373 -1.78 -24.14 -26.55
N PHE A 374 -1.92 -24.86 -25.44
CA PHE A 374 -2.45 -24.37 -24.18
C PHE A 374 -1.48 -24.73 -23.05
N GLY A 375 -0.47 -23.91 -22.89
CA GLY A 375 0.62 -24.15 -21.96
C GLY A 375 1.56 -22.96 -21.83
N ARG A 376 2.73 -23.20 -21.24
CA ARG A 376 3.73 -22.16 -20.98
C ARG A 376 4.90 -22.30 -21.95
N ALA A 377 5.25 -21.20 -22.62
CA ALA A 377 6.32 -21.23 -23.64
C ALA A 377 7.71 -21.45 -23.03
N GLU A 378 7.95 -20.94 -21.84
CA GLU A 378 9.26 -20.99 -21.16
C GLU A 378 9.29 -22.08 -20.09
N GLY A 379 8.84 -23.27 -20.38
CA GLY A 379 8.52 -24.23 -19.35
C GLY A 379 9.62 -25.08 -18.77
N ASN A 380 10.70 -25.32 -19.48
CA ASN A 380 11.66 -26.33 -19.05
C ASN A 380 12.92 -25.75 -18.41
N GLY A 381 13.20 -26.18 -17.18
CA GLY A 381 14.36 -25.71 -16.43
C GLY A 381 14.25 -24.24 -15.99
N PHE A 382 13.05 -23.71 -15.98
CA PHE A 382 12.76 -22.34 -15.64
C PHE A 382 12.68 -22.19 -14.12
N ASP A 383 13.57 -21.40 -13.57
CA ASP A 383 13.63 -21.09 -12.15
C ASP A 383 12.65 -19.96 -11.71
N GLY A 384 11.80 -19.50 -12.62
CA GLY A 384 10.96 -18.32 -12.49
C GLY A 384 11.65 -17.08 -13.06
N ASP A 385 10.89 -16.17 -13.63
CA ASP A 385 11.40 -14.86 -14.07
C ASP A 385 10.73 -13.76 -13.24
N PRO A 386 11.46 -13.12 -12.31
CA PRO A 386 10.85 -12.23 -11.35
C PRO A 386 10.39 -10.93 -12.01
N ALA A 387 9.28 -10.40 -11.49
CA ALA A 387 8.89 -9.03 -11.74
C ALA A 387 9.67 -8.10 -10.81
N ASN A 388 10.13 -6.97 -11.33
CA ASN A 388 10.93 -6.00 -10.61
C ASN A 388 10.19 -4.68 -10.46
N THR A 389 10.27 -4.08 -9.28
CA THR A 389 9.84 -2.71 -9.02
C THR A 389 11.03 -1.88 -8.54
N GLU A 390 11.13 -0.65 -9.01
CA GLU A 390 12.05 0.36 -8.49
C GLU A 390 11.25 1.63 -8.23
N SER A 391 11.25 2.14 -6.98
CA SER A 391 10.59 3.37 -6.58
C SER A 391 11.63 4.32 -5.99
N ASP A 392 11.84 5.46 -6.66
CA ASP A 392 12.72 6.54 -6.23
C ASP A 392 11.86 7.74 -5.81
N THR A 393 11.95 8.14 -4.54
CA THR A 393 11.24 9.31 -4.03
C THR A 393 12.22 10.39 -3.62
N PHE A 394 11.95 11.62 -4.03
CA PHE A 394 12.66 12.83 -3.60
C PHE A 394 11.67 13.80 -3.00
N ARG A 395 12.02 14.42 -1.87
CA ARG A 395 11.24 15.48 -1.22
C ARG A 395 12.15 16.61 -0.78
N PHE A 396 11.71 17.83 -1.04
CA PHE A 396 12.25 19.05 -0.47
C PHE A 396 11.10 19.85 0.14
N SER A 397 11.28 20.34 1.37
CA SER A 397 10.30 21.21 2.02
C SER A 397 11.05 22.32 2.75
N THR A 398 10.53 23.53 2.72
CA THR A 398 11.08 24.65 3.48
C THR A 398 9.95 25.54 3.98
N ASN A 399 10.12 26.08 5.17
CA ASN A 399 9.20 27.05 5.73
C ASN A 399 9.92 28.19 6.46
N LEU A 400 9.25 29.32 6.51
CA LEU A 400 9.55 30.44 7.38
C LEU A 400 8.34 30.65 8.29
N GLN A 401 8.59 30.67 9.59
CA GLN A 401 7.55 30.91 10.59
C GLN A 401 7.99 32.04 11.51
N GLY A 402 7.05 32.82 12.00
CA GLY A 402 7.33 33.88 12.93
C GLY A 402 6.26 34.00 14.01
N VAL A 403 6.69 34.37 15.21
CA VAL A 403 5.81 34.67 16.36
C VAL A 403 5.71 36.17 16.52
N THR A 404 4.53 36.69 16.79
CA THR A 404 4.24 38.10 17.10
C THR A 404 3.57 38.17 18.48
N ASP A 405 3.44 39.37 19.04
CA ASP A 405 2.82 39.57 20.37
C ASP A 405 1.40 38.93 20.49
N SER A 406 0.67 38.79 19.39
CA SER A 406 -0.70 38.29 19.40
C SER A 406 -0.95 37.15 18.43
N GLY A 407 0.09 36.58 17.78
CA GLY A 407 -0.14 35.58 16.76
C GLY A 407 1.11 34.90 16.23
N PHE A 408 0.86 34.12 15.20
CA PHE A 408 1.82 33.27 14.52
C PHE A 408 1.54 33.30 13.01
N TRP A 409 2.58 33.20 12.21
CA TRP A 409 2.45 33.03 10.77
C TRP A 409 3.45 32.01 10.23
N GLU A 410 3.08 31.36 9.16
CA GLU A 410 3.94 30.43 8.42
C GLU A 410 3.74 30.58 6.91
N VAL A 411 4.85 30.51 6.17
CA VAL A 411 4.88 30.40 4.72
C VAL A 411 5.75 29.20 4.37
N SER A 412 5.25 28.27 3.57
CA SER A 412 5.97 27.06 3.23
C SER A 412 5.89 26.73 1.75
N TYR A 413 6.90 26.02 1.28
CA TYR A 413 6.98 25.41 -0.03
C TYR A 413 7.42 23.95 0.12
N THR A 414 6.70 23.06 -0.55
CA THR A 414 7.06 21.64 -0.61
C THR A 414 7.03 21.19 -2.06
N ARG A 415 8.08 20.50 -2.49
CA ARG A 415 8.12 19.74 -3.73
C ARG A 415 8.52 18.30 -3.45
N ALA A 416 7.77 17.36 -4.01
CA ALA A 416 8.09 15.96 -3.91
C ALA A 416 7.82 15.25 -5.23
N VAL A 417 8.66 14.28 -5.56
CA VAL A 417 8.60 13.50 -6.80
C VAL A 417 8.73 12.02 -6.46
N ASN A 418 7.92 11.19 -7.08
CA ASN A 418 8.08 9.75 -7.09
C ASN A 418 8.25 9.27 -8.52
N ASP A 419 9.41 8.70 -8.83
CA ASP A 419 9.70 7.99 -10.07
C ASP A 419 9.54 6.48 -9.79
N PHE A 420 8.71 5.79 -10.54
CA PHE A 420 8.39 4.37 -10.35
C PHE A 420 8.57 3.60 -11.65
N MET A 421 9.33 2.49 -11.60
CA MET A 421 9.52 1.58 -12.71
C MET A 421 9.01 0.19 -12.32
N PHE A 422 8.22 -0.40 -13.21
CA PHE A 422 7.73 -1.77 -13.08
C PHE A 422 8.11 -2.58 -14.30
N GLN A 423 8.70 -3.77 -14.10
CA GLN A 423 9.11 -4.68 -15.17
C GLN A 423 8.54 -6.06 -14.93
N VAL A 424 7.87 -6.62 -15.94
CA VAL A 424 7.33 -7.98 -15.93
C VAL A 424 7.80 -8.73 -17.16
N PRO A 425 8.44 -9.89 -17.03
CA PRO A 425 8.78 -10.75 -18.14
C PRO A 425 7.52 -11.35 -18.78
N ASP A 426 7.50 -11.45 -20.10
CA ASP A 426 6.43 -12.07 -20.85
C ASP A 426 6.92 -12.54 -22.24
N VAL A 427 6.06 -13.18 -22.99
CA VAL A 427 6.26 -13.75 -24.31
C VAL A 427 5.56 -12.90 -25.37
N LEU A 428 6.24 -12.66 -26.49
CA LEU A 428 5.70 -11.91 -27.62
C LEU A 428 4.81 -12.81 -28.50
N ASN A 429 3.57 -12.42 -28.69
CA ASN A 429 2.54 -13.18 -29.41
C ASN A 429 2.96 -13.59 -30.82
N THR A 430 3.37 -12.61 -31.63
CA THR A 430 3.71 -12.81 -33.03
C THR A 430 4.98 -13.65 -33.20
N GLU A 431 6.00 -13.33 -32.43
CA GLU A 431 7.30 -14.00 -32.47
C GLU A 431 7.20 -15.45 -31.99
N PHE A 432 6.38 -15.69 -30.94
CA PHE A 432 6.09 -17.04 -30.47
C PHE A 432 5.35 -17.87 -31.51
N GLN A 433 4.33 -17.30 -32.15
CA GLN A 433 3.64 -17.98 -33.26
C GLN A 433 4.60 -18.27 -34.44
N LEU A 434 5.49 -17.33 -34.79
CA LEU A 434 6.52 -17.56 -35.80
C LEU A 434 7.48 -18.69 -35.42
N ALA A 435 7.89 -18.75 -34.17
CA ALA A 435 8.74 -19.83 -33.65
C ALA A 435 8.05 -21.20 -33.73
N LEU A 436 6.76 -21.29 -33.43
CA LEU A 436 5.97 -22.52 -33.62
C LEU A 436 5.86 -22.93 -35.12
N LEU A 437 5.86 -21.96 -36.01
CA LEU A 437 5.86 -22.19 -37.48
C LEU A 437 7.24 -22.50 -38.04
N GLY A 438 8.29 -22.51 -37.21
CA GLY A 438 9.68 -22.80 -37.62
C GLY A 438 10.46 -21.57 -38.09
N PHE A 439 10.00 -20.37 -37.76
CA PHE A 439 10.65 -19.11 -38.05
C PHE A 439 11.20 -18.41 -36.80
N GLY A 440 11.44 -19.13 -35.71
CA GLY A 440 12.08 -18.59 -34.49
C GLY A 440 13.55 -18.29 -34.70
N GLY A 441 14.10 -17.38 -33.90
CA GLY A 441 15.48 -16.93 -33.92
C GLY A 441 15.62 -15.48 -34.42
N SER A 442 16.45 -14.70 -33.74
CA SER A 442 16.60 -13.25 -33.96
C SER A 442 17.05 -12.86 -35.36
N ASP A 443 17.80 -13.74 -36.02
CA ASP A 443 18.31 -13.54 -37.39
C ASP A 443 17.44 -14.20 -38.47
N CYS A 444 16.33 -14.85 -38.07
CA CYS A 444 15.40 -15.47 -39.00
C CYS A 444 14.54 -14.40 -39.68
N ASN A 445 14.50 -14.45 -41.02
CA ASN A 445 13.57 -13.61 -41.78
C ASN A 445 12.39 -14.47 -42.27
N PRO A 446 11.19 -14.30 -41.74
CA PRO A 446 10.02 -15.16 -42.07
C PRO A 446 9.53 -14.98 -43.51
N VAL A 447 9.93 -13.91 -44.21
CA VAL A 447 9.54 -13.66 -45.60
C VAL A 447 10.44 -14.38 -46.60
N THR A 448 11.74 -14.47 -46.28
CA THR A 448 12.75 -15.05 -47.21
C THR A 448 13.35 -16.37 -46.70
N GLY A 449 13.14 -16.71 -45.44
CA GLY A 449 13.59 -17.94 -44.82
C GLY A 449 12.69 -19.13 -45.14
N SER A 450 13.11 -20.29 -44.68
CA SER A 450 12.31 -21.51 -44.73
C SER A 450 12.22 -22.13 -43.35
N PRO A 451 11.09 -22.71 -42.96
CA PRO A 451 10.88 -23.24 -41.61
C PRO A 451 11.97 -24.23 -41.18
N GLY A 452 12.55 -24.03 -40.03
CA GLY A 452 13.57 -24.91 -39.46
C GLY A 452 14.87 -25.00 -40.25
N THR A 453 15.22 -24.01 -41.08
CA THR A 453 16.38 -24.06 -41.97
C THR A 453 17.24 -22.79 -41.83
N GLY A 454 18.56 -22.97 -41.78
CA GLY A 454 19.50 -21.86 -41.59
C GLY A 454 19.39 -21.21 -40.24
N PRO A 455 19.13 -19.87 -40.17
CA PRO A 455 18.93 -19.18 -38.89
C PRO A 455 17.51 -19.33 -38.32
N CYS A 456 16.60 -20.04 -39.00
CA CYS A 456 15.22 -20.23 -38.59
C CYS A 456 15.07 -21.57 -37.85
N GLU A 457 14.53 -21.56 -36.64
CA GLU A 457 14.34 -22.75 -35.79
C GLU A 457 12.87 -22.91 -35.41
N PHE A 458 12.48 -24.18 -35.19
CA PHE A 458 11.20 -24.48 -34.55
C PHE A 458 11.35 -24.40 -33.05
N PHE A 459 10.39 -23.77 -32.39
CA PHE A 459 10.21 -23.93 -30.96
C PHE A 459 9.39 -25.20 -30.69
N ASN A 460 9.92 -26.10 -29.90
CA ASN A 460 9.27 -27.34 -29.49
C ASN A 460 8.43 -27.14 -28.24
N PRO A 461 7.09 -27.05 -28.34
CA PRO A 461 6.22 -26.86 -27.18
C PRO A 461 5.88 -28.16 -26.40
N PHE A 462 6.32 -29.32 -26.92
CA PHE A 462 6.04 -30.63 -26.35
C PHE A 462 7.04 -31.03 -25.27
N SER A 463 6.66 -32.00 -24.44
CA SER A 463 7.50 -32.53 -23.37
C SER A 463 8.81 -33.18 -23.89
N THR A 464 8.90 -33.50 -25.18
CA THR A 464 10.17 -33.90 -25.80
C THR A 464 11.26 -32.81 -25.75
N SER A 465 10.88 -31.54 -25.53
CA SER A 465 11.81 -30.45 -25.29
C SER A 465 12.62 -30.62 -24.01
N TYR A 466 12.11 -31.40 -23.07
CA TYR A 466 12.77 -31.70 -21.79
C TYR A 466 13.81 -32.84 -21.89
N SER A 467 13.86 -33.53 -23.02
CA SER A 467 14.65 -34.74 -23.14
C SER A 467 15.35 -34.89 -24.50
N SER A 468 14.62 -35.26 -25.56
CA SER A 468 15.17 -35.69 -26.83
C SER A 468 15.30 -34.58 -27.87
N ALA A 469 14.55 -33.49 -27.75
CA ALA A 469 14.52 -32.38 -28.69
C ALA A 469 14.45 -31.01 -27.98
N PRO A 470 15.48 -30.63 -27.18
CA PRO A 470 15.47 -29.40 -26.40
C PRO A 470 15.46 -28.16 -27.31
N ASN A 471 14.81 -27.10 -26.84
CA ASN A 471 14.85 -25.80 -27.47
C ASN A 471 16.24 -25.17 -27.30
N SER A 472 16.71 -24.48 -28.33
CA SER A 472 17.91 -23.64 -28.22
C SER A 472 17.55 -22.34 -27.52
N GLN A 473 18.49 -21.78 -26.75
CA GLN A 473 18.32 -20.45 -26.15
C GLN A 473 18.06 -19.37 -27.21
N TYR A 474 18.67 -19.55 -28.39
CA TYR A 474 18.48 -18.64 -29.52
C TYR A 474 17.04 -18.53 -30.01
N VAL A 475 16.28 -19.65 -30.04
CA VAL A 475 14.86 -19.61 -30.40
C VAL A 475 14.02 -19.03 -29.26
N VAL A 476 14.35 -19.34 -28.00
CA VAL A 476 13.65 -18.79 -26.83
C VAL A 476 13.84 -17.28 -26.74
N ASP A 477 15.07 -16.80 -26.86
CA ASP A 477 15.38 -15.35 -26.82
C ASP A 477 14.66 -14.54 -27.91
N SER A 478 14.23 -15.20 -28.99
CA SER A 478 13.57 -14.51 -30.12
C SER A 478 12.13 -14.05 -29.82
N PHE A 479 11.50 -14.64 -28.82
CA PHE A 479 10.12 -14.30 -28.47
C PHE A 479 9.94 -13.90 -26.99
N THR A 480 10.98 -13.92 -26.16
CA THR A 480 10.93 -13.46 -24.78
C THR A 480 11.24 -11.97 -24.69
N ALA A 481 10.49 -11.25 -23.90
CA ALA A 481 10.67 -9.82 -23.68
C ALA A 481 10.21 -9.42 -22.28
N LYS A 482 10.33 -8.14 -21.96
CA LYS A 482 9.82 -7.58 -20.70
C LYS A 482 8.90 -6.41 -21.02
N GLN A 483 7.72 -6.40 -20.41
CA GLN A 483 6.94 -5.19 -20.29
C GLN A 483 7.67 -4.26 -19.35
N VAL A 484 7.77 -2.99 -19.73
CA VAL A 484 8.34 -1.92 -18.89
C VAL A 484 7.32 -0.79 -18.78
N ILE A 485 7.02 -0.39 -17.55
CA ILE A 485 6.17 0.74 -17.26
C ILE A 485 7.00 1.73 -16.43
N ASP A 486 7.25 2.92 -16.99
CA ASP A 486 7.90 4.03 -16.33
C ASP A 486 6.83 5.05 -15.93
N SER A 487 6.70 5.32 -14.63
CA SER A 487 5.69 6.23 -14.12
C SER A 487 6.34 7.33 -13.27
N LYS A 488 5.74 8.51 -13.27
CA LYS A 488 6.21 9.64 -12.48
C LYS A 488 5.04 10.41 -11.89
N SER A 489 5.11 10.68 -10.58
CA SER A 489 4.21 11.58 -9.86
C SER A 489 5.01 12.76 -9.31
N ASP A 490 4.53 13.97 -9.52
CA ASP A 490 5.15 15.23 -9.05
C ASP A 490 4.12 16.02 -8.24
N LEU A 491 4.53 16.58 -7.10
CA LEU A 491 3.71 17.40 -6.23
C LEU A 491 4.44 18.69 -5.90
N GLU A 492 3.80 19.82 -6.13
CA GLU A 492 4.23 21.13 -5.63
C GLU A 492 3.14 21.75 -4.76
N VAL A 493 3.52 22.28 -3.59
CA VAL A 493 2.59 22.93 -2.65
C VAL A 493 3.19 24.23 -2.15
N PHE A 494 2.48 25.33 -2.31
CA PHE A 494 2.70 26.60 -1.63
C PHE A 494 1.58 26.81 -0.62
N GLU A 495 1.93 27.08 0.63
CA GLU A 495 0.97 27.33 1.69
C GLU A 495 1.41 28.52 2.54
N ALA A 496 0.47 29.37 2.88
CA ALA A 496 0.68 30.46 3.81
C ALA A 496 -0.51 30.58 4.76
N PHE A 497 -0.26 30.67 6.05
CA PHE A 497 -1.31 30.89 7.02
C PHE A 497 -0.83 31.78 8.19
N THR A 498 -1.79 32.37 8.88
CA THR A 498 -1.56 33.12 10.09
C THR A 498 -2.65 32.81 11.12
N SER A 499 -2.28 32.80 12.38
CA SER A 499 -3.19 32.63 13.51
C SER A 499 -2.97 33.75 14.51
N PHE A 500 -4.02 34.36 15.00
CA PHE A 500 -3.94 35.49 15.94
C PHE A 500 -5.16 35.54 16.87
N ASP A 501 -4.94 36.14 18.05
CA ASP A 501 -5.96 36.37 19.03
C ASP A 501 -6.90 37.51 18.58
N VAL A 502 -8.22 37.32 18.69
CA VAL A 502 -9.23 38.26 18.18
C VAL A 502 -9.94 38.99 19.31
N PHE A 503 -10.46 38.27 20.29
CA PHE A 503 -11.16 38.84 21.45
C PHE A 503 -11.11 37.88 22.65
N GLU A 504 -11.22 38.45 23.85
CA GLU A 504 -11.20 37.70 25.09
C GLU A 504 -12.58 37.10 25.42
N MET A 505 -12.60 35.86 25.87
CA MET A 505 -13.78 35.12 26.32
C MET A 505 -13.58 34.62 27.73
N GLY A 506 -14.55 33.88 28.27
CA GLY A 506 -14.48 33.32 29.64
C GLY A 506 -13.33 32.35 29.89
N GLY A 507 -12.92 31.56 28.89
CA GLY A 507 -11.85 30.57 28.96
C GLY A 507 -10.52 31.04 28.38
N GLY A 508 -10.41 32.31 27.91
CA GLY A 508 -9.19 32.85 27.29
C GLY A 508 -9.48 33.60 26.01
N PHE A 509 -8.45 33.79 25.19
CA PHE A 509 -8.60 34.49 23.89
C PHE A 509 -9.17 33.56 22.82
N ALA A 510 -10.20 34.04 22.13
CA ALA A 510 -10.63 33.46 20.85
C ALA A 510 -9.54 33.71 19.80
N ALA A 511 -9.13 32.67 19.10
CA ALA A 511 -8.08 32.75 18.09
C ALA A 511 -8.63 32.41 16.70
N LEU A 512 -8.21 33.18 15.70
CA LEU A 512 -8.58 33.00 14.30
C LEU A 512 -7.34 32.62 13.48
N ALA A 513 -7.39 31.51 12.79
CA ALA A 513 -6.43 31.17 11.76
C ALA A 513 -7.04 31.37 10.37
N LEU A 514 -6.24 31.92 9.44
CA LEU A 514 -6.60 32.12 8.04
C LEU A 514 -5.43 31.67 7.17
N GLY A 515 -5.74 30.95 6.10
CA GLY A 515 -4.69 30.47 5.20
C GLY A 515 -5.13 30.34 3.75
N VAL A 516 -4.12 30.23 2.88
CA VAL A 516 -4.25 29.99 1.46
C VAL A 516 -3.26 28.91 1.03
N GLN A 517 -3.64 28.10 0.04
CA GLN A 517 -2.78 27.06 -0.52
C GLN A 517 -2.94 27.03 -2.03
N TYR A 518 -1.83 26.83 -2.73
CA TYR A 518 -1.80 26.42 -4.12
C TYR A 518 -1.10 25.06 -4.20
N ARG A 519 -1.68 24.13 -4.94
CA ARG A 519 -1.16 22.79 -5.14
C ARG A 519 -1.23 22.42 -6.61
N GLU A 520 -0.14 21.87 -7.13
CA GLU A 520 -0.05 21.25 -8.45
C GLU A 520 0.34 19.78 -8.29
N GLN A 521 -0.38 18.91 -8.98
CA GLN A 521 -0.13 17.48 -9.03
C GLN A 521 -0.03 17.05 -10.49
N GLN A 522 1.02 16.30 -10.84
CA GLN A 522 1.21 15.76 -12.18
C GLN A 522 1.42 14.24 -12.08
N LEU A 523 0.90 13.51 -13.05
CA LEU A 523 1.09 12.08 -13.20
C LEU A 523 1.37 11.77 -14.67
N SER A 524 2.50 11.08 -14.92
CA SER A 524 2.76 10.46 -16.22
C SER A 524 3.00 8.96 -16.04
N ILE A 525 2.47 8.14 -16.94
CA ILE A 525 2.70 6.70 -17.01
C ILE A 525 3.02 6.38 -18.47
N ASP A 526 4.24 5.95 -18.72
CA ASP A 526 4.75 5.62 -20.05
C ASP A 526 4.89 4.09 -20.16
N TYR A 527 4.13 3.47 -21.03
CA TYR A 527 4.25 2.07 -21.37
C TYR A 527 5.27 1.89 -22.52
N ASP A 528 6.02 0.79 -22.49
CA ASP A 528 6.91 0.49 -23.60
C ASP A 528 6.12 0.26 -24.92
N PRO A 529 6.76 0.45 -26.11
CA PRO A 529 6.05 0.36 -27.38
C PRO A 529 5.43 -1.02 -27.70
N LEU A 530 5.93 -2.11 -27.10
CA LEU A 530 5.36 -3.46 -27.26
C LEU A 530 4.07 -3.59 -26.46
N SER A 531 4.05 -3.01 -25.28
CA SER A 531 2.84 -2.91 -24.44
C SER A 531 1.74 -2.10 -25.10
N ASN A 532 2.06 -0.93 -25.65
CA ASN A 532 1.10 -0.07 -26.36
C ASN A 532 0.50 -0.73 -27.60
N GLN A 533 1.17 -1.78 -28.16
CA GLN A 533 0.70 -2.54 -29.31
C GLN A 533 0.05 -3.88 -28.95
N ASP A 534 -0.18 -4.15 -27.66
CA ASP A 534 -0.69 -5.43 -27.14
C ASP A 534 0.10 -6.65 -27.66
N SER A 535 1.44 -6.51 -27.72
CA SER A 535 2.33 -7.52 -28.32
C SER A 535 2.60 -8.72 -27.42
N PHE A 536 2.27 -8.63 -26.11
CA PHE A 536 2.52 -9.70 -25.15
C PHE A 536 1.40 -10.74 -25.08
N THR A 537 1.69 -11.92 -24.53
CA THR A 537 0.72 -13.02 -24.44
C THR A 537 -0.15 -12.97 -23.20
N PHE A 538 0.39 -12.45 -22.11
CA PHE A 538 -0.28 -12.43 -20.80
C PHE A 538 -0.50 -11.00 -20.29
N VAL A 539 0.56 -10.18 -20.23
CA VAL A 539 0.42 -8.79 -19.78
C VAL A 539 -0.21 -7.95 -20.88
N ILE A 540 -1.16 -7.10 -20.52
CA ILE A 540 -1.89 -6.24 -21.45
C ILE A 540 -1.39 -4.83 -21.27
N GLY A 541 -1.16 -4.13 -22.36
CA GLY A 541 -0.76 -2.74 -22.35
C GLY A 541 -1.96 -1.80 -22.17
N ASN A 542 -1.63 -0.56 -21.85
CA ASN A 542 -2.56 0.56 -21.81
C ASN A 542 -1.96 1.72 -22.60
N PRO A 543 -2.77 2.71 -22.98
CA PRO A 543 -2.26 3.99 -23.49
C PRO A 543 -1.42 4.70 -22.45
N ASP A 544 -0.45 5.48 -22.91
CA ASP A 544 0.32 6.37 -22.05
C ASP A 544 -0.60 7.44 -21.43
N ILE A 545 -0.24 7.90 -20.25
CA ILE A 545 -0.99 8.89 -19.46
C ILE A 545 -0.05 10.06 -19.18
N ASP A 546 -0.53 11.28 -19.37
CA ASP A 546 0.19 12.52 -19.01
C ASP A 546 -0.84 13.58 -18.64
N GLY A 547 -1.07 13.77 -17.35
CA GLY A 547 -2.08 14.67 -16.84
C GLY A 547 -1.62 15.50 -15.63
N SER A 548 -2.32 16.59 -15.37
CA SER A 548 -2.05 17.49 -14.25
C SER A 548 -3.32 18.06 -13.64
N GLN A 549 -3.24 18.43 -12.37
CA GLN A 549 -4.33 19.03 -11.63
C GLN A 549 -3.82 20.19 -10.76
N ASP A 550 -4.35 21.39 -10.99
CA ASP A 550 -4.10 22.60 -10.21
C ASP A 550 -5.21 22.84 -9.20
N VAL A 551 -4.86 23.19 -7.98
CA VAL A 551 -5.82 23.42 -6.90
C VAL A 551 -5.51 24.70 -6.15
N TRP A 552 -6.51 25.57 -6.04
CA TRP A 552 -6.47 26.75 -5.18
C TRP A 552 -7.36 26.55 -3.96
N ALA A 553 -6.84 26.87 -2.78
CA ALA A 553 -7.60 26.75 -1.55
C ALA A 553 -7.47 28.00 -0.68
N ALA A 554 -8.58 28.31 0.02
CA ALA A 554 -8.60 29.25 1.13
C ALA A 554 -9.31 28.62 2.32
N PHE A 555 -8.76 28.77 3.51
CA PHE A 555 -9.31 28.15 4.72
C PHE A 555 -9.25 29.09 5.91
N GLY A 556 -10.16 28.87 6.86
CA GLY A 556 -10.20 29.58 8.11
C GLY A 556 -10.64 28.68 9.25
N GLU A 557 -10.06 28.89 10.42
CA GLU A 557 -10.39 28.21 11.67
C GLU A 557 -10.58 29.25 12.77
N LEU A 558 -11.66 29.12 13.55
CA LEU A 558 -11.95 29.95 14.70
C LEU A 558 -12.06 29.06 15.96
N ALA A 559 -11.16 29.29 16.88
CA ALA A 559 -11.13 28.62 18.17
C ALA A 559 -11.75 29.52 19.23
N LEU A 560 -12.77 29.02 19.90
CA LEU A 560 -13.59 29.74 20.86
C LEU A 560 -13.54 29.06 22.23
N PRO A 561 -12.68 29.49 23.17
CA PRO A 561 -12.72 29.07 24.57
C PRO A 561 -13.84 29.81 25.28
N ILE A 562 -15.06 29.24 25.22
CA ILE A 562 -16.29 29.90 25.74
C ILE A 562 -16.15 30.19 27.22
N ASN A 563 -15.66 29.24 27.98
CA ASN A 563 -15.28 29.32 29.39
C ASN A 563 -14.18 28.27 29.68
N ASP A 564 -13.76 28.14 30.95
CA ASP A 564 -12.68 27.21 31.37
C ASP A 564 -12.97 25.73 31.04
N ASP A 565 -14.25 25.38 30.79
CA ASP A 565 -14.71 24.00 30.58
C ASP A 565 -15.25 23.73 29.18
N LEU A 566 -15.45 24.74 28.34
CA LEU A 566 -16.09 24.58 27.04
C LEU A 566 -15.30 25.26 25.93
N ASP A 567 -14.74 24.44 25.03
CA ASP A 567 -14.07 24.84 23.83
C ASP A 567 -14.89 24.49 22.59
N VAL A 568 -14.94 25.41 21.62
CA VAL A 568 -15.59 25.22 20.31
C VAL A 568 -14.61 25.55 19.20
N GLN A 569 -14.51 24.68 18.22
CA GLN A 569 -13.73 24.87 17.00
C GLN A 569 -14.69 24.94 15.81
N LEU A 570 -14.57 25.99 15.02
CA LEU A 570 -15.23 26.16 13.73
C LEU A 570 -14.17 26.23 12.66
N ALA A 571 -14.33 25.47 11.59
CA ALA A 571 -13.43 25.56 10.45
C ALA A 571 -14.22 25.52 9.15
N VAL A 572 -13.67 26.13 8.12
CA VAL A 572 -14.20 26.08 6.76
C VAL A 572 -13.06 26.17 5.75
N ARG A 573 -13.15 25.36 4.70
CA ARG A 573 -12.23 25.39 3.57
C ARG A 573 -12.99 25.45 2.26
N TYR A 574 -12.48 26.24 1.35
CA TYR A 574 -12.88 26.31 -0.06
C TYR A 574 -11.71 25.80 -0.91
N GLU A 575 -11.99 24.88 -1.80
CA GLU A 575 -11.04 24.45 -2.83
C GLU A 575 -11.66 24.58 -4.22
N ASP A 576 -10.84 24.96 -5.21
CA ASP A 576 -11.21 25.09 -6.61
C ASP A 576 -10.21 24.32 -7.48
N TYR A 577 -10.71 23.32 -8.17
CA TYR A 577 -9.98 22.47 -9.09
C TYR A 577 -10.18 22.86 -10.56
N GLY A 578 -11.10 23.78 -10.82
CA GLY A 578 -11.53 24.10 -12.18
C GLY A 578 -12.19 22.95 -12.91
N GLY A 579 -12.41 23.11 -14.22
CA GLY A 579 -12.94 22.05 -15.09
C GLY A 579 -14.27 21.45 -14.64
N ALA A 580 -14.44 20.16 -14.86
CA ALA A 580 -15.62 19.38 -14.46
C ALA A 580 -15.67 19.09 -12.96
N ILE A 581 -14.51 18.99 -12.29
CA ILE A 581 -14.39 18.76 -10.85
C ILE A 581 -15.01 19.94 -10.07
N GLY A 582 -14.77 21.19 -10.53
CA GLY A 582 -15.37 22.40 -9.94
C GLY A 582 -14.78 22.77 -8.60
N SER A 583 -15.61 23.17 -7.64
CA SER A 583 -15.18 23.64 -6.32
C SER A 583 -15.98 23.02 -5.20
N THR A 584 -15.37 22.92 -4.01
CA THR A 584 -15.97 22.40 -2.78
C THR A 584 -15.93 23.42 -1.65
N VAL A 585 -16.83 23.28 -0.68
CA VAL A 585 -16.86 24.05 0.57
C VAL A 585 -17.10 23.09 1.73
N ASP A 586 -16.14 22.96 2.61
CA ASP A 586 -16.15 21.96 3.67
C ASP A 586 -16.14 22.62 5.05
N PRO A 587 -17.28 22.72 5.75
CA PRO A 587 -17.37 23.19 7.12
C PRO A 587 -17.09 22.08 8.13
N LYS A 588 -16.59 22.48 9.30
CA LYS A 588 -16.44 21.65 10.50
C LYS A 588 -16.84 22.41 11.74
N LEU A 589 -17.57 21.75 12.63
CA LEU A 589 -17.84 22.16 13.99
C LEU A 589 -17.33 21.04 14.91
N ALA A 590 -16.50 21.39 15.89
CA ALA A 590 -16.10 20.47 16.94
C ALA A 590 -16.21 21.14 18.33
N VAL A 591 -16.56 20.38 19.33
CA VAL A 591 -16.83 20.86 20.69
C VAL A 591 -16.16 19.92 21.69
N SER A 592 -15.45 20.49 22.67
CA SER A 592 -14.95 19.79 23.84
C SER A 592 -15.56 20.43 25.09
N TYR A 593 -16.09 19.61 26.00
CA TYR A 593 -16.69 20.04 27.24
C TYR A 593 -16.16 19.24 28.41
N ARG A 594 -15.43 19.89 29.29
CA ARG A 594 -14.93 19.36 30.56
C ARG A 594 -15.99 19.44 31.61
N ALA A 595 -16.74 18.35 31.80
CA ALA A 595 -17.84 18.31 32.78
C ALA A 595 -17.34 18.24 34.22
N THR A 596 -16.19 17.61 34.46
CA THR A 596 -15.41 17.63 35.70
C THR A 596 -13.92 17.55 35.38
N ASP A 597 -13.07 17.68 36.42
CA ASP A 597 -11.62 17.52 36.23
C ASP A 597 -11.23 16.12 35.71
N GLU A 598 -12.12 15.12 35.90
CA GLU A 598 -11.87 13.73 35.49
C GLU A 598 -12.68 13.29 34.27
N PHE A 599 -13.65 14.09 33.77
CA PHE A 599 -14.56 13.66 32.72
C PHE A 599 -14.82 14.75 31.69
N SER A 600 -14.41 14.46 30.46
CA SER A 600 -14.61 15.32 29.30
C SER A 600 -15.50 14.66 28.25
N LEU A 601 -16.31 15.45 27.59
CA LEU A 601 -17.12 15.06 26.42
C LEU A 601 -16.59 15.76 25.18
N ARG A 602 -16.60 15.08 24.06
CA ARG A 602 -16.25 15.66 22.75
C ARG A 602 -17.26 15.27 21.68
N GLY A 603 -17.41 16.12 20.68
CA GLY A 603 -18.23 15.81 19.51
C GLY A 603 -17.88 16.68 18.35
N SER A 604 -18.02 16.15 17.15
CA SER A 604 -17.74 16.85 15.90
C SER A 604 -18.74 16.48 14.81
N ILE A 605 -18.93 17.39 13.89
CA ILE A 605 -19.59 17.18 12.61
C ILE A 605 -18.80 17.93 11.55
N SER A 606 -18.53 17.27 10.42
CA SER A 606 -17.80 17.85 9.30
C SER A 606 -18.28 17.30 7.98
N THR A 607 -18.16 18.09 6.93
CA THR A 607 -18.11 17.54 5.57
C THR A 607 -16.65 17.34 5.15
N SER A 608 -16.44 16.41 4.27
CA SER A 608 -15.15 16.10 3.67
C SER A 608 -15.37 15.65 2.24
N PHE A 609 -14.33 15.72 1.41
CA PHE A 609 -14.42 15.30 0.02
C PHE A 609 -13.12 14.67 -0.45
N ARG A 610 -13.24 13.91 -1.53
CA ARG A 610 -12.09 13.43 -2.29
C ARG A 610 -12.28 13.79 -3.77
N ALA A 611 -11.35 14.59 -4.30
CA ALA A 611 -11.33 14.89 -5.73
C ALA A 611 -10.91 13.64 -6.54
N PRO A 612 -11.42 13.47 -7.76
CA PRO A 612 -10.88 12.48 -8.69
C PRO A 612 -9.39 12.71 -8.89
N THR A 613 -8.60 11.64 -8.80
CA THR A 613 -7.17 11.73 -9.09
C THR A 613 -6.94 11.90 -10.60
N VAL A 614 -5.75 12.38 -10.98
CA VAL A 614 -5.35 12.46 -12.40
C VAL A 614 -5.51 11.10 -13.10
N PHE A 615 -5.18 9.99 -12.39
CA PHE A 615 -5.35 8.64 -12.93
C PHE A 615 -6.82 8.29 -13.20
N LEU A 616 -7.74 8.63 -12.31
CA LEU A 616 -9.17 8.36 -12.50
C LEU A 616 -9.79 9.21 -13.60
N ALA A 617 -9.27 10.43 -13.79
CA ALA A 617 -9.78 11.34 -14.82
C ALA A 617 -9.24 11.02 -16.23
N GLU A 618 -7.95 10.74 -16.36
CA GLU A 618 -7.27 10.64 -17.66
C GLU A 618 -6.66 9.26 -17.90
N GLY A 619 -6.50 8.44 -16.85
CA GLY A 619 -5.81 7.18 -16.90
C GLY A 619 -6.66 6.00 -17.33
N GLY A 620 -6.08 4.83 -17.23
CA GLY A 620 -6.78 3.59 -17.52
C GLY A 620 -6.00 2.37 -17.04
N ALA A 621 -6.74 1.32 -16.75
CA ALA A 621 -6.17 0.03 -16.38
C ALA A 621 -6.84 -1.09 -17.17
N THR A 622 -6.06 -2.06 -17.61
CA THR A 622 -6.61 -3.28 -18.22
C THR A 622 -6.44 -4.45 -17.27
N THR A 623 -7.55 -5.12 -16.98
CA THR A 623 -7.59 -6.32 -16.14
C THR A 623 -8.13 -7.51 -16.92
N LEU A 624 -7.80 -8.71 -16.49
CA LEU A 624 -8.36 -9.95 -17.04
C LEU A 624 -9.45 -10.46 -16.10
N GLN A 625 -10.64 -10.63 -16.61
CA GLN A 625 -11.79 -11.10 -15.85
C GLN A 625 -12.45 -12.30 -16.51
N GLN A 626 -13.00 -13.20 -15.71
CA GLN A 626 -13.89 -14.27 -16.19
C GLN A 626 -15.31 -13.74 -16.26
N LEU A 627 -15.85 -13.63 -17.48
CA LEU A 627 -17.19 -13.12 -17.71
C LEU A 627 -18.05 -14.18 -18.43
N LEU A 628 -19.34 -14.24 -18.07
CA LEU A 628 -20.33 -15.06 -18.75
C LEU A 628 -20.83 -14.31 -19.99
N ASP A 629 -20.47 -14.76 -21.19
CA ASP A 629 -20.99 -14.20 -22.44
C ASP A 629 -22.45 -14.63 -22.67
N PRO A 630 -23.44 -13.73 -22.58
CA PRO A 630 -24.83 -14.06 -22.74
C PRO A 630 -25.20 -14.51 -24.19
N VAL A 631 -24.37 -14.16 -25.17
CA VAL A 631 -24.57 -14.56 -26.58
C VAL A 631 -24.06 -15.98 -26.81
N GLN A 632 -22.91 -16.33 -26.27
CA GLN A 632 -22.32 -17.66 -26.39
C GLN A 632 -22.82 -18.63 -25.31
N GLY A 633 -23.35 -18.13 -24.20
CA GLY A 633 -23.74 -18.96 -23.05
C GLY A 633 -22.54 -19.67 -22.38
N ALA A 634 -21.32 -19.09 -22.51
CA ALA A 634 -20.11 -19.67 -22.01
C ALA A 634 -19.28 -18.62 -21.23
N VAL A 635 -18.52 -19.06 -20.22
CA VAL A 635 -17.57 -18.21 -19.52
C VAL A 635 -16.29 -18.08 -20.37
N ALA A 636 -15.83 -16.85 -20.52
CA ALA A 636 -14.61 -16.51 -21.24
C ALA A 636 -13.70 -15.63 -20.35
N PHE A 637 -12.39 -15.76 -20.50
CA PHE A 637 -11.45 -14.74 -20.05
C PHE A 637 -11.49 -13.57 -21.02
N VAL A 638 -11.75 -12.39 -20.49
CA VAL A 638 -11.96 -11.16 -21.24
C VAL A 638 -11.05 -10.08 -20.71
N ALA A 639 -10.40 -9.34 -21.60
CA ALA A 639 -9.71 -8.12 -21.24
C ALA A 639 -10.77 -7.05 -20.90
N VAL A 640 -10.72 -6.50 -19.71
CA VAL A 640 -11.54 -5.35 -19.29
C VAL A 640 -10.64 -4.13 -19.28
N ARG A 641 -10.81 -3.27 -20.28
CA ARG A 641 -10.08 -2.01 -20.41
C ARG A 641 -10.94 -0.88 -19.84
N THR A 642 -10.53 -0.37 -18.70
CA THR A 642 -11.15 0.77 -18.05
C THR A 642 -10.45 2.05 -18.49
N SER A 643 -11.19 3.01 -18.99
CA SER A 643 -10.69 4.35 -19.34
C SER A 643 -11.02 5.35 -18.24
N GLY A 644 -10.18 6.38 -18.11
CA GLY A 644 -10.46 7.54 -17.29
C GLY A 644 -11.73 8.26 -17.73
N ASN A 645 -12.23 9.14 -16.86
CA ASN A 645 -13.42 9.93 -17.11
C ASN A 645 -13.22 11.36 -16.57
N GLU A 646 -13.05 12.31 -17.49
CA GLU A 646 -12.85 13.74 -17.16
C GLU A 646 -14.12 14.41 -16.58
N ASP A 647 -15.29 13.77 -16.71
CA ASP A 647 -16.57 14.29 -16.18
C ASP A 647 -16.82 13.89 -14.72
N LEU A 648 -15.88 13.19 -14.08
CA LEU A 648 -15.98 12.80 -12.67
C LEU A 648 -16.08 14.03 -11.76
N LYS A 649 -16.95 13.89 -10.75
CA LYS A 649 -17.14 14.88 -9.69
C LYS A 649 -16.43 14.41 -8.41
N PRO A 650 -16.16 15.32 -7.46
CA PRO A 650 -15.69 14.91 -6.14
C PRO A 650 -16.66 13.93 -5.48
N GLU A 651 -16.11 13.00 -4.75
CA GLU A 651 -16.85 12.19 -3.78
C GLU A 651 -17.07 13.06 -2.54
N GLU A 652 -18.24 13.01 -1.95
CA GLU A 652 -18.60 13.80 -0.78
C GLU A 652 -18.80 12.88 0.43
N SER A 653 -18.42 13.37 1.62
CA SER A 653 -18.63 12.64 2.87
C SER A 653 -19.11 13.56 3.96
N THR A 654 -20.08 13.09 4.74
CA THR A 654 -20.46 13.68 6.02
C THR A 654 -20.01 12.77 7.14
N ALA A 655 -19.24 13.31 8.08
CA ALA A 655 -18.76 12.59 9.24
C ALA A 655 -19.27 13.22 10.53
N TYR A 656 -19.63 12.39 11.51
CA TYR A 656 -19.87 12.84 12.87
C TYR A 656 -19.26 11.89 13.91
N ASN A 657 -18.77 12.49 14.98
CA ASN A 657 -18.16 11.79 16.09
C ASN A 657 -18.74 12.28 17.42
N VAL A 658 -18.91 11.37 18.36
CA VAL A 658 -19.27 11.69 19.75
C VAL A 658 -18.50 10.76 20.68
N GLY A 659 -17.76 11.34 21.61
CA GLY A 659 -16.95 10.56 22.52
C GLY A 659 -16.80 11.18 23.91
N PHE A 660 -16.13 10.45 24.77
CA PHE A 660 -15.73 10.95 26.10
C PHE A 660 -14.32 10.47 26.45
N SER A 661 -13.68 11.25 27.33
CA SER A 661 -12.48 10.86 28.07
C SER A 661 -12.78 10.84 29.54
N TYR A 662 -12.32 9.83 30.27
CA TYR A 662 -12.53 9.68 31.72
C TYR A 662 -11.22 9.28 32.42
N GLU A 663 -10.75 10.13 33.31
CA GLU A 663 -9.54 9.99 34.11
C GLU A 663 -9.86 10.00 35.61
N PRO A 664 -10.47 8.92 36.16
CA PRO A 664 -10.96 8.90 37.52
C PRO A 664 -9.90 9.04 38.61
N PHE A 665 -8.67 8.78 38.28
CA PHE A 665 -7.48 8.97 39.11
C PHE A 665 -6.24 9.09 38.26
N ARG A 666 -5.20 9.61 38.83
CA ARG A 666 -3.92 9.85 38.13
C ARG A 666 -3.43 8.64 37.36
N ASP A 667 -2.95 8.85 36.17
CA ASP A 667 -2.30 7.85 35.30
C ASP A 667 -3.25 6.72 34.81
N PHE A 668 -4.57 6.85 34.97
CA PHE A 668 -5.57 5.96 34.39
C PHE A 668 -6.50 6.72 33.46
N SER A 669 -6.60 6.29 32.21
CA SER A 669 -7.48 6.91 31.21
C SER A 669 -8.38 5.88 30.52
N ILE A 670 -9.59 6.31 30.20
CA ILE A 670 -10.55 5.62 29.34
C ILE A 670 -11.05 6.62 28.30
N GLU A 671 -10.99 6.24 27.04
CA GLU A 671 -11.59 6.98 25.94
C GLU A 671 -12.54 6.08 25.17
N LEU A 672 -13.68 6.63 24.76
CA LEU A 672 -14.64 5.95 23.91
C LEU A 672 -15.22 6.96 22.93
N ASP A 673 -15.13 6.63 21.64
CA ASP A 673 -15.63 7.43 20.53
C ASP A 673 -16.57 6.61 19.66
N TYR A 674 -17.80 7.06 19.47
CA TYR A 674 -18.67 6.59 18.40
C TYR A 674 -18.45 7.49 17.17
N TRP A 675 -18.29 6.87 16.02
CA TRP A 675 -18.07 7.54 14.74
C TRP A 675 -19.03 7.03 13.66
N ASN A 676 -19.37 7.92 12.72
CA ASN A 676 -20.14 7.58 11.53
C ASN A 676 -19.60 8.39 10.34
N PHE A 677 -19.55 7.75 9.17
CA PHE A 677 -19.22 8.35 7.89
C PHE A 677 -20.28 7.96 6.87
N GLU A 678 -20.82 8.95 6.17
CA GLU A 678 -21.73 8.79 5.05
C GLU A 678 -21.04 9.34 3.80
N PHE A 679 -20.77 8.47 2.83
CA PHE A 679 -20.16 8.82 1.55
C PHE A 679 -21.22 8.79 0.46
N GLU A 680 -21.21 9.80 -0.39
CA GLU A 680 -22.02 9.91 -1.59
C GLU A 680 -21.12 10.07 -2.82
N ASP A 681 -21.66 9.75 -4.00
CA ASP A 681 -20.98 9.90 -5.29
C ASP A 681 -19.61 9.17 -5.36
N LEU A 682 -19.46 8.01 -4.67
CA LEU A 682 -18.25 7.20 -4.74
C LEU A 682 -17.90 6.86 -6.18
N ILE A 683 -16.63 7.06 -6.52
CA ILE A 683 -16.09 6.71 -7.84
C ILE A 683 -15.79 5.22 -7.86
N ILE A 684 -16.48 4.51 -8.72
CA ILE A 684 -16.30 3.08 -8.94
C ILE A 684 -16.00 2.79 -10.41
N GLN A 685 -15.34 1.66 -10.65
CA GLN A 685 -15.23 1.09 -11.98
C GLN A 685 -16.57 0.46 -12.38
N GLU A 686 -17.09 0.76 -13.58
CA GLU A 686 -18.29 0.08 -14.06
C GLU A 686 -18.09 -1.44 -14.08
N ASN A 687 -19.10 -2.19 -13.65
CA ASN A 687 -19.04 -3.64 -13.65
C ASN A 687 -19.06 -4.20 -15.08
N ALA A 688 -17.98 -4.87 -15.49
CA ALA A 688 -17.82 -5.39 -16.85
C ALA A 688 -18.89 -6.43 -17.24
N GLN A 689 -19.35 -7.26 -16.30
CA GLN A 689 -20.43 -8.21 -16.57
C GLN A 689 -21.75 -7.50 -16.82
N ALA A 690 -22.02 -6.41 -16.12
CA ALA A 690 -23.22 -5.61 -16.33
C ALA A 690 -23.17 -4.87 -17.67
N VAL A 691 -22.02 -4.33 -18.07
CA VAL A 691 -21.80 -3.76 -19.41
C VAL A 691 -22.09 -4.81 -20.48
N LEU A 692 -21.53 -6.01 -20.35
CA LEU A 692 -21.75 -7.12 -21.27
C LEU A 692 -23.21 -7.57 -21.33
N ASN A 693 -23.91 -7.60 -20.19
CA ASN A 693 -25.31 -8.02 -20.13
C ASN A 693 -26.26 -6.98 -20.73
N SER A 694 -25.97 -5.69 -20.56
CA SER A 694 -26.82 -4.59 -21.03
C SER A 694 -26.70 -4.33 -22.53
N GLY A 695 -25.53 -4.55 -23.11
CA GLY A 695 -25.24 -4.31 -24.53
C GLY A 695 -24.32 -5.36 -25.15
N PRO A 696 -24.69 -6.66 -25.18
CA PRO A 696 -23.78 -7.75 -25.53
C PRO A 696 -23.23 -7.69 -26.96
N THR A 697 -23.80 -6.84 -27.80
CA THR A 697 -23.43 -6.63 -29.22
C THR A 697 -23.08 -5.17 -29.53
N ASP A 698 -22.86 -4.35 -28.49
CA ASP A 698 -22.42 -2.96 -28.65
C ASP A 698 -20.94 -2.95 -29.12
N PRO A 699 -20.63 -2.55 -30.35
CA PRO A 699 -19.27 -2.66 -30.88
C PRO A 699 -18.28 -1.66 -30.27
N ASP A 700 -18.78 -0.61 -29.59
CA ASP A 700 -17.92 0.39 -28.94
C ASP A 700 -17.49 -0.09 -27.54
N ARG A 701 -18.33 -0.92 -26.91
CA ARG A 701 -18.09 -1.39 -25.55
C ARG A 701 -17.73 -2.89 -25.47
N VAL A 702 -18.14 -3.71 -26.44
CA VAL A 702 -17.94 -5.17 -26.44
C VAL A 702 -17.23 -5.59 -27.74
N ILE A 703 -15.94 -5.83 -27.65
CA ILE A 703 -15.14 -6.23 -28.80
C ILE A 703 -15.17 -7.75 -28.91
N ARG A 704 -15.60 -8.27 -30.07
CA ARG A 704 -15.71 -9.70 -30.36
C ARG A 704 -14.78 -10.15 -31.48
N ALA A 705 -14.30 -11.38 -31.41
CA ALA A 705 -13.49 -11.97 -32.45
C ALA A 705 -14.35 -12.34 -33.67
N GLY A 706 -13.91 -11.95 -34.86
CA GLY A 706 -14.56 -12.31 -36.15
C GLY A 706 -15.88 -11.59 -36.35
N ASP A 707 -17.00 -12.21 -36.02
CA ASP A 707 -18.34 -11.60 -36.17
C ASP A 707 -18.66 -10.74 -34.92
N PRO A 708 -18.88 -9.43 -35.08
CA PRO A 708 -19.12 -8.53 -33.94
C PRO A 708 -20.45 -8.82 -33.20
N LEU A 709 -21.35 -9.58 -33.76
CA LEU A 709 -22.62 -9.93 -33.14
C LEU A 709 -22.59 -11.30 -32.42
N THR A 710 -21.83 -12.24 -32.95
CA THR A 710 -21.85 -13.64 -32.51
C THR A 710 -20.50 -14.24 -32.16
N GLY A 711 -19.40 -13.55 -32.46
CA GLY A 711 -18.05 -14.03 -32.12
C GLY A 711 -17.81 -14.04 -30.58
N PRO A 712 -16.82 -14.80 -30.10
CA PRO A 712 -16.46 -14.77 -28.69
C PRO A 712 -15.98 -13.37 -28.26
N VAL A 713 -16.31 -12.97 -27.03
CA VAL A 713 -15.87 -11.70 -26.44
C VAL A 713 -14.36 -11.75 -26.18
N LEU A 714 -13.64 -10.72 -26.65
CA LEU A 714 -12.21 -10.53 -26.39
C LEU A 714 -11.95 -9.43 -25.38
N GLN A 715 -12.72 -8.33 -25.49
CA GLN A 715 -12.50 -7.15 -24.67
C GLN A 715 -13.83 -6.45 -24.31
N ILE A 716 -13.86 -5.90 -23.11
CA ILE A 716 -14.90 -4.97 -22.64
C ILE A 716 -14.25 -3.62 -22.39
N ASN A 717 -14.86 -2.56 -22.89
CA ASN A 717 -14.50 -1.18 -22.58
C ASN A 717 -15.47 -0.64 -21.54
N ASN A 718 -14.98 -0.26 -20.36
CA ASN A 718 -15.74 0.39 -19.32
C ASN A 718 -15.04 1.68 -18.85
N THR A 719 -15.60 2.39 -17.89
CA THR A 719 -15.06 3.65 -17.40
C THR A 719 -15.31 3.80 -15.90
N TYR A 720 -14.68 4.79 -15.28
CA TYR A 720 -15.00 5.20 -13.91
C TYR A 720 -16.25 6.09 -13.89
N VAL A 721 -17.10 5.92 -12.87
CA VAL A 721 -18.36 6.67 -12.68
C VAL A 721 -18.60 7.00 -11.21
N ASN A 722 -19.23 8.14 -10.94
CA ASN A 722 -19.77 8.46 -9.61
C ASN A 722 -21.11 7.74 -9.46
N ALA A 723 -21.21 6.67 -8.74
CA ALA A 723 -22.38 5.82 -8.76
C ALA A 723 -22.76 5.12 -7.45
N SER A 724 -21.90 5.11 -6.44
CA SER A 724 -22.14 4.36 -5.21
C SER A 724 -22.23 5.27 -3.99
N SER A 725 -22.77 4.75 -2.89
CA SER A 725 -22.71 5.38 -1.58
C SER A 725 -22.35 4.37 -0.52
N LEU A 726 -21.69 4.82 0.56
CA LEU A 726 -21.28 4.00 1.68
C LEU A 726 -21.65 4.68 2.99
N GLU A 727 -22.31 3.95 3.90
CA GLU A 727 -22.49 4.35 5.28
C GLU A 727 -21.74 3.38 6.18
N THR A 728 -20.79 3.90 6.97
CA THR A 728 -20.04 3.09 7.94
C THR A 728 -20.01 3.75 9.30
N SER A 729 -20.15 2.95 10.36
CA SER A 729 -20.12 3.44 11.74
C SER A 729 -19.48 2.41 12.68
N GLY A 730 -19.00 2.90 13.81
CA GLY A 730 -18.38 2.03 14.79
C GLY A 730 -18.02 2.75 16.09
N VAL A 731 -17.33 2.01 16.93
CA VAL A 731 -16.86 2.49 18.24
C VAL A 731 -15.37 2.20 18.37
N ASP A 732 -14.61 3.23 18.74
CA ASP A 732 -13.23 3.11 19.18
C ASP A 732 -13.16 3.17 20.70
N PHE A 733 -12.44 2.24 21.31
CA PHE A 733 -12.20 2.17 22.75
C PHE A 733 -10.71 2.12 23.03
N VAL A 734 -10.24 3.02 23.89
CA VAL A 734 -8.85 3.09 24.34
C VAL A 734 -8.81 3.20 25.85
N THR A 735 -7.94 2.44 26.50
CA THR A 735 -7.67 2.61 27.94
C THR A 735 -6.22 2.30 28.25
N SER A 736 -5.66 3.04 29.19
CA SER A 736 -4.31 2.83 29.69
C SER A 736 -4.25 3.09 31.20
N TYR A 737 -3.34 2.40 31.86
CA TYR A 737 -3.08 2.62 33.29
C TYR A 737 -1.59 2.49 33.61
N LYS A 738 -0.96 3.56 34.03
CA LYS A 738 0.44 3.54 34.47
C LYS A 738 0.49 3.28 35.98
N MET A 739 0.99 2.11 36.35
CA MET A 739 1.16 1.68 37.75
C MET A 739 2.62 1.79 38.17
N GLU A 740 2.93 2.63 39.13
CA GLU A 740 4.25 2.74 39.73
C GLU A 740 4.39 1.73 40.88
N THR A 741 5.39 0.86 40.83
CA THR A 741 5.66 -0.16 41.84
C THR A 741 7.14 -0.22 42.20
N GLU A 742 7.49 -0.92 43.26
CA GLU A 742 8.88 -1.17 43.64
C GLU A 742 9.69 -1.98 42.58
N LEU A 743 9.00 -2.68 41.67
CA LEU A 743 9.60 -3.45 40.60
C LEU A 743 9.74 -2.64 39.29
N GLY A 744 9.33 -1.38 39.31
CA GLY A 744 9.24 -0.50 38.14
C GLY A 744 7.81 -0.17 37.72
N ASN A 745 7.66 0.46 36.59
CA ASN A 745 6.40 0.90 36.05
C ASN A 745 5.76 -0.17 35.16
N PHE A 746 4.48 -0.47 35.41
CA PHE A 746 3.66 -1.34 34.56
C PHE A 746 2.60 -0.48 33.87
N THR A 747 2.45 -0.65 32.56
CA THR A 747 1.45 0.06 31.77
C THR A 747 0.62 -0.94 30.94
N PRO A 748 -0.47 -1.51 31.47
CA PRO A 748 -1.45 -2.21 30.66
C PRO A 748 -2.20 -1.21 29.76
N THR A 749 -2.44 -1.62 28.51
CA THR A 749 -3.18 -0.85 27.50
C THR A 749 -4.17 -1.75 26.77
N LEU A 750 -5.30 -1.20 26.36
CA LEU A 750 -6.25 -1.87 25.48
C LEU A 750 -6.75 -0.87 24.45
N ASN A 751 -6.55 -1.21 23.17
CA ASN A 751 -7.10 -0.47 22.03
C ASN A 751 -8.02 -1.41 21.26
N ALA A 752 -9.23 -0.99 20.96
CA ALA A 752 -10.21 -1.77 20.22
C ALA A 752 -11.02 -0.89 19.28
N THR A 753 -11.33 -1.41 18.11
CA THR A 753 -12.24 -0.82 17.13
C THR A 753 -13.30 -1.86 16.79
N TYR A 754 -14.58 -1.50 16.96
CA TYR A 754 -15.73 -2.32 16.60
C TYR A 754 -16.56 -1.61 15.55
N ILE A 755 -16.68 -2.23 14.35
CA ILE A 755 -17.50 -1.75 13.25
C ILE A 755 -18.93 -2.22 13.49
N THR A 756 -19.86 -1.27 13.60
CA THR A 756 -21.28 -1.57 13.83
C THR A 756 -22.10 -1.61 12.55
N LYS A 757 -21.60 -0.96 11.50
CA LYS A 757 -22.27 -0.82 10.21
C LYS A 757 -21.25 -0.62 9.10
N TYR A 758 -21.48 -1.22 7.94
CA TYR A 758 -20.75 -0.98 6.71
C TYR A 758 -21.69 -1.31 5.54
N ASP A 759 -22.57 -0.37 5.18
CA ASP A 759 -23.60 -0.55 4.16
C ASP A 759 -23.19 0.18 2.89
N LEU A 760 -22.88 -0.59 1.85
CA LEU A 760 -22.57 -0.10 0.51
C LEU A 760 -23.83 -0.18 -0.36
N SER A 761 -24.18 0.90 -1.04
CA SER A 761 -25.24 0.94 -2.06
C SER A 761 -24.59 1.05 -3.43
N ASP A 762 -24.68 -0.01 -4.21
CA ASP A 762 -24.20 -0.10 -5.58
C ASP A 762 -25.35 -0.16 -6.56
N PRO A 763 -25.37 0.64 -7.65
CA PRO A 763 -26.50 0.66 -8.62
C PRO A 763 -26.78 -0.68 -9.28
N GLN A 764 -25.80 -1.58 -9.34
CA GLN A 764 -25.85 -2.86 -10.03
C GLN A 764 -26.03 -4.04 -9.08
N ALA A 765 -25.31 -4.02 -7.95
CA ALA A 765 -25.33 -5.07 -6.93
C ALA A 765 -26.42 -4.83 -5.86
N GLY A 766 -26.98 -3.61 -5.77
CA GLY A 766 -27.96 -3.25 -4.74
C GLY A 766 -27.31 -2.88 -3.41
N SER A 767 -28.05 -3.02 -2.31
CA SER A 767 -27.51 -2.76 -0.96
C SER A 767 -26.75 -3.98 -0.43
N ILE A 768 -25.54 -3.75 0.04
CA ILE A 768 -24.58 -4.77 0.50
C ILE A 768 -24.21 -4.44 1.93
N ASP A 769 -24.47 -5.37 2.86
CA ASP A 769 -23.95 -5.31 4.22
C ASP A 769 -22.55 -5.90 4.22
N GLY A 770 -21.54 -5.06 4.48
CA GLY A 770 -20.12 -5.41 4.44
C GLY A 770 -19.48 -5.57 5.83
N ALA A 771 -20.19 -5.26 6.91
CA ALA A 771 -19.65 -5.42 8.26
C ALA A 771 -19.45 -6.92 8.60
N GLY A 772 -18.27 -7.27 9.11
CA GLY A 772 -17.94 -8.67 9.35
C GLY A 772 -17.85 -9.51 8.08
N ARG A 773 -17.59 -8.90 6.92
CA ARG A 773 -17.54 -9.61 5.64
C ARG A 773 -16.34 -9.27 4.80
N ARG A 774 -16.00 -10.23 3.94
CA ARG A 774 -15.11 -10.08 2.80
C ARG A 774 -15.94 -10.27 1.52
N ASN A 775 -16.03 -9.22 0.69
CA ASN A 775 -16.78 -9.29 -0.56
C ASN A 775 -16.11 -8.41 -1.65
N PHE A 776 -16.56 -8.52 -2.90
CA PHE A 776 -15.99 -7.77 -4.02
C PHE A 776 -16.30 -6.27 -4.00
N ASN A 777 -17.32 -5.86 -3.26
CA ASN A 777 -17.84 -4.51 -3.31
C ASN A 777 -17.33 -3.65 -2.15
N ASN A 778 -16.87 -4.24 -1.04
CA ASN A 778 -16.23 -3.49 0.03
C ASN A 778 -14.98 -2.78 -0.49
N ILE A 779 -14.86 -1.49 -0.24
CA ILE A 779 -13.72 -0.65 -0.70
C ILE A 779 -12.38 -1.22 -0.19
N GLY A 780 -12.34 -1.65 1.08
CA GLY A 780 -11.18 -2.32 1.66
C GLY A 780 -11.15 -3.84 1.48
N THR A 781 -12.08 -4.41 0.73
CA THR A 781 -12.35 -5.83 0.53
C THR A 781 -12.79 -6.59 1.78
N SER A 782 -12.13 -6.43 2.92
CA SER A 782 -12.40 -7.19 4.15
C SER A 782 -12.57 -6.25 5.33
N SER A 783 -13.68 -6.40 6.05
CA SER A 783 -14.06 -5.54 7.18
C SER A 783 -14.43 -6.38 8.40
N PRO A 784 -13.44 -7.04 9.09
CA PRO A 784 -13.72 -7.72 10.36
C PRO A 784 -14.35 -6.75 11.36
N GLU A 785 -15.41 -7.19 12.07
CA GLU A 785 -16.14 -6.30 12.99
C GLU A 785 -15.28 -5.82 14.15
N LEU A 786 -14.44 -6.69 14.74
CA LEU A 786 -13.64 -6.35 15.91
C LEU A 786 -12.14 -6.57 15.66
N ARG A 787 -11.37 -5.51 15.88
CA ARG A 787 -9.91 -5.56 16.01
C ARG A 787 -9.51 -5.01 17.38
N MET A 788 -8.60 -5.71 18.07
CA MET A 788 -8.24 -5.36 19.43
C MET A 788 -6.76 -5.68 19.70
N ASN A 789 -6.10 -4.77 20.41
CA ASN A 789 -4.73 -4.93 20.89
C ASN A 789 -4.70 -4.76 22.40
N LEU A 790 -4.29 -5.80 23.12
CA LEU A 790 -4.03 -5.76 24.55
C LEU A 790 -2.51 -5.72 24.74
N GLY A 791 -2.00 -4.67 25.38
CA GLY A 791 -0.58 -4.47 25.67
C GLY A 791 -0.30 -4.52 27.17
N LEU A 792 0.89 -4.97 27.53
CA LEU A 792 1.47 -4.81 28.86
C LEU A 792 2.93 -4.41 28.70
N ALA A 793 3.25 -3.17 29.02
CA ALA A 793 4.61 -2.67 29.13
C ALA A 793 5.07 -2.69 30.59
N TRP A 794 6.30 -3.12 30.81
CA TRP A 794 7.00 -3.01 32.08
C TRP A 794 8.37 -2.36 31.86
N ARG A 795 8.75 -1.40 32.70
CA ARG A 795 10.05 -0.72 32.64
C ARG A 795 10.58 -0.37 34.04
N ASN A 796 11.89 -0.56 34.19
CA ASN A 796 12.67 0.04 35.28
C ASN A 796 13.92 0.73 34.69
N ASP A 797 14.88 1.12 35.54
CA ASP A 797 16.07 1.89 35.12
C ASP A 797 16.96 1.14 34.10
N ILE A 798 16.95 -0.18 34.07
CA ILE A 798 17.87 -1.00 33.26
C ILE A 798 17.09 -1.87 32.27
N HIS A 799 15.91 -2.28 32.63
CA HIS A 799 15.16 -3.30 31.92
C HIS A 799 13.81 -2.76 31.43
N ALA A 800 13.40 -3.18 30.24
CA ALA A 800 12.02 -3.02 29.78
C ALA A 800 11.54 -4.31 29.13
N ALA A 801 10.24 -4.63 29.30
CA ALA A 801 9.60 -5.75 28.63
C ALA A 801 8.21 -5.36 28.16
N ASN A 802 7.83 -5.81 26.98
CA ASN A 802 6.53 -5.55 26.40
C ASN A 802 5.91 -6.85 25.87
N VAL A 803 4.63 -7.01 26.09
CA VAL A 803 3.84 -8.13 25.55
C VAL A 803 2.58 -7.56 24.92
N PHE A 804 2.28 -7.97 23.69
CA PHE A 804 1.06 -7.61 22.98
C PHE A 804 0.29 -8.85 22.57
N VAL A 805 -1.02 -8.82 22.79
CA VAL A 805 -1.96 -9.80 22.25
C VAL A 805 -2.84 -9.07 21.25
N ARG A 806 -2.79 -9.49 19.99
CA ARG A 806 -3.61 -8.95 18.91
C ARG A 806 -4.73 -9.91 18.60
N TYR A 807 -5.94 -9.39 18.48
CA TYR A 807 -7.14 -10.13 18.18
C TYR A 807 -7.88 -9.54 17.00
N ILE A 808 -8.29 -10.39 16.06
CA ILE A 808 -9.18 -10.07 14.94
C ILE A 808 -10.33 -11.07 15.01
N SER A 809 -11.59 -10.59 14.97
CA SER A 809 -12.77 -11.44 14.98
C SER A 809 -12.87 -12.28 13.71
N SER A 810 -13.66 -13.36 13.77
CA SER A 810 -14.10 -14.08 12.57
C SER A 810 -14.97 -13.17 11.69
N TYR A 811 -15.01 -13.49 10.41
CA TYR A 811 -15.81 -12.79 9.40
C TYR A 811 -16.20 -13.73 8.27
N ASP A 812 -17.26 -13.40 7.54
CA ASP A 812 -17.80 -14.23 6.46
C ASP A 812 -17.19 -13.84 5.11
N ASP A 813 -16.75 -14.83 4.35
CA ASP A 813 -16.32 -14.69 2.96
C ASP A 813 -17.43 -15.13 2.00
N ASP A 814 -17.94 -14.21 1.22
CA ASP A 814 -18.96 -14.47 0.20
C ASP A 814 -18.37 -14.61 -1.22
N GLN A 815 -17.14 -14.17 -1.44
CA GLN A 815 -16.49 -14.22 -2.75
C GLN A 815 -16.31 -15.63 -3.28
N ASN A 816 -15.88 -16.56 -2.43
CA ASN A 816 -15.59 -17.94 -2.85
C ASN A 816 -16.80 -18.87 -2.87
N CYS A 817 -17.95 -18.42 -2.35
CA CYS A 817 -19.19 -19.19 -2.33
C CYS A 817 -20.18 -18.79 -3.44
N ALA A 818 -20.10 -17.55 -3.93
CA ALA A 818 -20.99 -17.04 -4.98
C ALA A 818 -20.64 -17.58 -6.38
N ASP A 819 -19.43 -18.08 -6.58
CA ASP A 819 -18.84 -18.36 -7.90
C ASP A 819 -19.25 -19.74 -8.48
N GLY A 820 -20.20 -20.45 -7.88
CA GLY A 820 -20.70 -21.72 -8.41
C GLY A 820 -19.63 -22.82 -8.57
N THR A 821 -18.39 -22.58 -8.21
CA THR A 821 -17.33 -23.58 -8.11
C THR A 821 -17.56 -24.44 -6.87
N ALA A 822 -18.62 -25.20 -6.92
CA ALA A 822 -19.29 -25.95 -5.85
C ALA A 822 -18.45 -27.06 -5.17
N ASN A 823 -17.14 -26.90 -5.05
CA ASN A 823 -16.25 -27.83 -4.36
C ASN A 823 -15.70 -27.32 -3.03
N VAL A 824 -16.13 -26.14 -2.59
CA VAL A 824 -15.75 -25.62 -1.27
C VAL A 824 -16.70 -26.24 -0.24
N THR A 825 -16.26 -27.33 0.40
CA THR A 825 -16.94 -27.89 1.57
C THR A 825 -16.85 -26.86 2.69
N GLY A 826 -17.96 -26.25 3.06
CA GLY A 826 -18.04 -25.29 4.15
C GLY A 826 -18.90 -24.07 3.90
N CYS A 827 -19.35 -23.82 2.66
CA CYS A 827 -20.30 -22.74 2.34
C CYS A 827 -21.71 -23.07 2.86
N ALA A 828 -21.93 -22.89 4.15
CA ALA A 828 -23.29 -22.92 4.70
C ALA A 828 -23.95 -21.57 4.42
N ASN A 829 -25.11 -21.57 3.80
CA ASN A 829 -25.90 -20.36 3.49
C ASN A 829 -25.23 -19.35 2.51
N GLY A 830 -24.27 -19.79 1.70
CA GLY A 830 -23.58 -18.91 0.74
C GLY A 830 -22.36 -18.18 1.29
N PHE A 831 -21.93 -18.48 2.50
CA PHE A 831 -20.75 -17.89 3.12
C PHE A 831 -19.78 -18.95 3.62
N TYR A 832 -18.50 -18.61 3.62
CA TYR A 832 -17.44 -19.34 4.30
C TYR A 832 -16.96 -18.50 5.49
N GLU A 833 -17.01 -19.05 6.71
CA GLU A 833 -16.50 -18.36 7.89
C GLU A 833 -14.98 -18.44 7.94
N VAL A 834 -14.34 -17.28 7.91
CA VAL A 834 -12.92 -17.09 8.20
C VAL A 834 -12.75 -16.97 9.70
N ASP A 835 -12.03 -17.91 10.32
CA ASP A 835 -11.88 -18.01 11.78
C ASP A 835 -11.24 -16.75 12.38
N ASN A 836 -11.48 -16.52 13.66
CA ASN A 836 -10.78 -15.48 14.41
C ASN A 836 -9.27 -15.74 14.46
N HIS A 837 -8.49 -14.66 14.59
CA HIS A 837 -7.05 -14.72 14.65
C HIS A 837 -6.49 -14.05 15.90
N VAL A 838 -5.60 -14.78 16.61
CA VAL A 838 -4.92 -14.27 17.82
C VAL A 838 -3.44 -14.48 17.66
N THR A 839 -2.65 -13.40 17.77
CA THR A 839 -1.19 -13.47 17.82
C THR A 839 -0.66 -12.84 19.09
N VAL A 840 0.51 -13.28 19.51
CA VAL A 840 1.20 -12.76 20.70
C VAL A 840 2.60 -12.34 20.29
N ASP A 841 2.93 -11.09 20.57
CA ASP A 841 4.25 -10.53 20.36
C ASP A 841 4.89 -10.22 21.73
N ALA A 842 6.20 -10.39 21.87
CA ALA A 842 6.90 -10.00 23.07
C ALA A 842 8.30 -9.51 22.78
N GLN A 843 8.76 -8.56 23.60
CA GLN A 843 10.06 -7.93 23.50
C GLN A 843 10.66 -7.72 24.88
N TYR A 844 11.98 -7.81 24.96
CA TYR A 844 12.75 -7.48 26.16
C TYR A 844 13.96 -6.63 25.79
N ASN A 845 14.11 -5.52 26.51
CA ASN A 845 15.21 -4.57 26.35
C ASN A 845 16.08 -4.56 27.62
N ILE A 846 17.39 -4.45 27.42
CA ILE A 846 18.33 -4.22 28.49
C ILE A 846 19.26 -3.07 28.11
N ASP A 847 19.36 -2.06 28.97
CA ASP A 847 20.33 -0.98 28.85
C ASP A 847 21.65 -1.42 29.48
N LEU A 848 22.57 -1.86 28.63
CA LEU A 848 23.91 -2.29 29.03
C LEU A 848 24.77 -1.08 29.50
N GLY A 849 24.48 0.12 28.96
CA GLY A 849 25.12 1.36 29.38
C GLY A 849 24.83 1.67 30.84
N ALA A 850 23.54 1.69 31.19
CA ALA A 850 23.11 1.85 32.59
C ALA A 850 23.58 0.70 33.49
N MET A 851 23.59 -0.54 32.99
CA MET A 851 24.07 -1.72 33.76
C MET A 851 25.55 -1.67 34.13
N PHE A 852 26.40 -1.14 33.21
CA PHE A 852 27.85 -1.10 33.40
C PHE A 852 28.38 0.32 33.72
N ASP A 853 27.47 1.28 33.96
CA ASP A 853 27.78 2.69 34.28
C ASP A 853 28.72 3.34 33.26
N THR A 854 28.38 3.19 31.99
CA THR A 854 29.08 3.80 30.85
C THR A 854 28.50 5.17 30.52
N GLN A 855 29.26 6.05 29.86
CA GLN A 855 28.77 7.35 29.42
C GLN A 855 27.84 7.23 28.18
N GLN A 856 28.01 6.20 27.36
CA GLN A 856 27.21 5.92 26.22
C GLN A 856 26.09 4.95 26.60
N SER A 857 24.91 5.12 25.96
CA SER A 857 23.82 4.17 26.06
C SER A 857 23.99 3.03 25.05
N TYR A 858 23.85 1.79 25.53
CA TYR A 858 23.88 0.58 24.72
C TYR A 858 22.65 -0.25 25.06
N VAL A 859 21.62 -0.16 24.22
CA VAL A 859 20.38 -0.91 24.43
C VAL A 859 20.36 -2.13 23.54
N LEU A 860 20.32 -3.31 24.17
CA LEU A 860 20.08 -4.58 23.47
C LEU A 860 18.62 -4.96 23.61
N THR A 861 17.95 -5.14 22.47
CA THR A 861 16.57 -5.62 22.36
C THR A 861 16.56 -7.00 21.78
N VAL A 862 15.77 -7.91 22.36
CA VAL A 862 15.43 -9.20 21.77
C VAL A 862 13.93 -9.39 21.81
N GLY A 863 13.35 -9.91 20.73
CA GLY A 863 11.91 -10.04 20.66
C GLY A 863 11.43 -11.05 19.64
N GLY A 864 10.15 -11.25 19.62
CA GLY A 864 9.48 -12.08 18.63
C GLY A 864 8.07 -11.60 18.34
N ILE A 865 7.70 -11.67 17.08
CA ILE A 865 6.37 -11.41 16.55
C ILE A 865 5.72 -12.75 16.28
N ASN A 866 4.43 -12.88 16.58
CA ASN A 866 3.68 -14.13 16.45
C ASN A 866 4.42 -15.33 17.09
N LEU A 867 4.78 -15.19 18.39
CA LEU A 867 5.63 -16.14 19.12
C LEU A 867 5.16 -17.60 19.05
N PHE A 868 3.86 -17.83 18.92
CA PHE A 868 3.27 -19.17 18.86
C PHE A 868 3.16 -19.72 17.44
N ASP A 869 3.69 -18.99 16.44
CA ASP A 869 3.67 -19.38 15.01
C ASP A 869 2.26 -19.70 14.51
N ARG A 870 1.30 -18.85 14.88
CA ARG A 870 -0.09 -19.00 14.47
C ARG A 870 -0.22 -18.71 12.98
N ASP A 871 -0.72 -19.69 12.23
CA ASP A 871 -1.07 -19.50 10.82
C ASP A 871 -2.25 -18.53 10.67
N PRO A 872 -2.27 -17.70 9.61
CA PRO A 872 -3.47 -16.97 9.23
C PRO A 872 -4.66 -17.91 9.05
N PRO A 873 -5.90 -17.46 9.34
CA PRO A 873 -7.09 -18.21 9.01
C PRO A 873 -7.13 -18.55 7.54
N ARG A 874 -7.56 -19.77 7.25
CA ARG A 874 -7.60 -20.27 5.89
C ARG A 874 -8.67 -19.57 5.05
N LEU A 875 -8.30 -19.22 3.83
CA LEU A 875 -9.18 -18.70 2.79
C LEU A 875 -8.98 -19.56 1.51
N PHE A 876 -10.03 -19.76 0.72
CA PHE A 876 -9.93 -20.52 -0.52
C PHE A 876 -9.55 -19.65 -1.71
N THR A 877 -8.36 -19.06 -1.61
CA THR A 877 -7.71 -18.25 -2.64
C THR A 877 -6.37 -18.84 -2.98
N ASN A 878 -5.75 -18.37 -4.05
CA ASN A 878 -4.40 -18.79 -4.45
C ASN A 878 -3.35 -18.49 -3.38
N SER A 879 -3.52 -17.42 -2.59
CA SER A 879 -2.65 -17.11 -1.45
C SER A 879 -2.96 -17.98 -0.21
N GLY A 880 -4.16 -18.55 -0.10
CA GLY A 880 -4.59 -19.38 1.02
C GLY A 880 -5.03 -18.63 2.27
N PHE A 881 -4.94 -17.30 2.29
CA PHE A 881 -5.30 -16.41 3.38
C PHE A 881 -5.76 -15.05 2.87
N ASP A 882 -6.30 -14.23 3.75
CA ASP A 882 -6.70 -12.85 3.45
C ASP A 882 -5.55 -11.87 3.72
N SER A 883 -4.87 -11.44 2.67
CA SER A 883 -3.70 -10.56 2.73
C SER A 883 -4.01 -9.12 3.15
N LYS A 884 -5.28 -8.68 3.05
CA LYS A 884 -5.72 -7.37 3.53
C LYS A 884 -5.87 -7.29 5.06
N VAL A 885 -5.88 -8.43 5.74
CA VAL A 885 -6.15 -8.54 7.18
C VAL A 885 -5.01 -9.23 7.94
N HIS A 886 -4.34 -10.21 7.33
CA HIS A 886 -3.40 -11.11 8.01
C HIS A 886 -2.01 -11.08 7.40
N ASP A 887 -1.00 -11.35 8.25
CA ASP A 887 0.41 -11.45 7.87
C ASP A 887 0.79 -12.92 7.57
N PRO A 888 1.36 -13.22 6.38
CA PRO A 888 1.75 -14.58 6.02
C PRO A 888 3.08 -15.04 6.64
N ARG A 889 3.90 -14.15 7.22
CA ARG A 889 5.29 -14.45 7.62
C ARG A 889 5.42 -15.47 8.77
N GLY A 890 4.39 -15.60 9.61
CA GLY A 890 4.44 -16.48 10.79
C GLY A 890 5.30 -15.92 11.91
N ARG A 891 5.92 -16.82 12.72
CA ARG A 891 6.81 -16.39 13.80
C ARG A 891 8.07 -15.76 13.25
N GLN A 892 8.42 -14.61 13.78
CA GLN A 892 9.65 -13.89 13.49
C GLN A 892 10.37 -13.60 14.81
N VAL A 893 11.67 -13.85 14.87
CA VAL A 893 12.51 -13.51 16.02
C VAL A 893 13.53 -12.45 15.61
N TYR A 894 13.81 -11.50 16.47
CA TYR A 894 14.72 -10.42 16.14
C TYR A 894 15.61 -10.00 17.31
N ALA A 895 16.73 -9.40 16.96
CA ALA A 895 17.61 -8.72 17.89
C ALA A 895 18.01 -7.35 17.32
N ARG A 896 18.00 -6.32 18.17
CA ARG A 896 18.43 -4.95 17.86
C ARG A 896 19.50 -4.53 18.85
N LEU A 897 20.54 -3.90 18.35
CA LEU A 897 21.50 -3.15 19.18
C LEU A 897 21.40 -1.67 18.79
N ALA A 898 21.07 -0.82 19.76
CA ALA A 898 21.11 0.62 19.64
C ALA A 898 22.27 1.18 20.47
N VAL A 899 23.05 2.07 19.88
CA VAL A 899 24.18 2.74 20.52
C VAL A 899 24.01 4.24 20.34
N GLU A 900 24.00 4.97 21.45
CA GLU A 900 23.90 6.43 21.45
C GLU A 900 25.17 7.03 22.08
N PHE A 901 25.70 8.09 21.42
CA PHE A 901 26.99 8.73 21.73
C PHE A 901 26.83 10.16 22.19
#